data_bf8fe1e6282f6bd6b0732142e8ba4fea
#
_entry.id   bf8fe1e6282f6bd6b0732142e8ba4fea
#
_cell.length_a   1.000
_cell.length_b   1.000
_cell.length_c   1.000
_cell.angle_alpha   90.00
_cell.angle_beta   90.00
_cell.angle_gamma   90.00
#
_symmetry.space_group_name_H-M   'P 1'
#
loop_
_entity.id
_entity.type
_entity.pdbx_description
1 polymer ?
#
loop_
_entity_poly.entity_id
_entity_poly.type
_entity_poly.pdbx_seq_one_letter_code
_entity_poly.pdbx_strand_id
1 'polypeptide(L)'
;MSEEIEIKDEVLDLKVTETYDENQIQVLEGLEAVRKRPGMYIGSTSARGLHHLVYEIVDNSIDEALAGYCTHIEVTIEKGDIIRVTDNGRGIPCGIHPQMGIPTLEVVLTVLHAGGKFDGSGYKVSGGLHGVGASVVNALSEWLIVEVKNGEHIYQQKFARGVAQGDLTIIGDTDETGTRVTFKPDGEIFEELVYDYETLHTRLREQAFLNAGVRMTITDRRTPTGPSDSMCYEGGIRSFVEFIHQRRGLEALHEDVIYMKGDSGDNVAEVAMQYNDSYNELLLSFANNINTGEGGTHEDGFKQALTRVLNAYARKNNLLKDSDKNLSGEDCREGLTAIISVKLREPQFEGQTKGKLGNTEMRQVVSAIVTDKLTTYFEENPQVARIIIEKAITASRAAEAARKAREATRRKSPLEGVGLPSKLKDCSERNNERTELFIVEGDSAGGSASDGRDRRFQAILSLWGKMLNVEKARLDKVYSNEKLLPIIAAVGCGIGEDFDANKIRYNKIIIMADADVDGSHIRTLLLTFFFRHMRPLIELGHVYIAQPPLYKVSRGKQFHYAYTEAERDACIAELNPDGTGKVDIQRYKGLGEMDPVQLWETTMDPARRVMLRVNMEDAMRADETFTILMGDKVQPRREFIEQNAQYVTNLDV
;
A
#
# COMPACT_ATOMS: atom_id res chain seq x y z
N MET A 1 -16.57 15.82 19.69
CA MET A 1 -17.13 14.89 20.70
C MET A 1 -16.84 13.51 20.19
N SER A 2 -15.75 12.91 20.65
CA SER A 2 -15.42 11.51 20.39
C SER A 2 -16.26 10.66 21.34
N GLU A 3 -17.16 9.87 20.80
CA GLU A 3 -17.83 8.84 21.59
C GLU A 3 -16.78 7.83 22.06
N GLU A 4 -16.61 7.75 23.37
CA GLU A 4 -15.86 6.68 24.01
C GLU A 4 -16.54 5.36 23.71
N ILE A 5 -15.88 4.49 22.96
CA ILE A 5 -16.31 3.10 22.80
C ILE A 5 -15.94 2.36 24.09
N GLU A 6 -16.86 2.28 25.03
CA GLU A 6 -16.79 1.37 26.17
C GLU A 6 -16.85 -0.08 25.64
N ILE A 7 -15.72 -0.75 25.56
CA ILE A 7 -15.69 -2.19 25.26
C ILE A 7 -16.03 -2.92 26.57
N LYS A 8 -17.31 -3.23 26.75
CA LYS A 8 -17.75 -4.19 27.77
C LYS A 8 -17.51 -5.59 27.23
N ASP A 9 -16.78 -6.41 27.96
CA ASP A 9 -16.72 -7.87 27.79
C ASP A 9 -18.05 -8.53 28.17
N GLU A 10 -19.15 -8.09 27.59
CA GLU A 10 -20.35 -8.94 27.50
C GLU A 10 -20.09 -9.88 26.32
N VAL A 11 -19.99 -11.17 26.61
CA VAL A 11 -20.11 -12.22 25.60
C VAL A 11 -21.42 -11.95 24.89
N LEU A 12 -21.38 -11.25 23.76
CA LEU A 12 -22.55 -11.05 22.93
C LEU A 12 -23.14 -12.43 22.66
N ASP A 13 -24.32 -12.70 23.16
CA ASP A 13 -25.08 -13.87 22.78
C ASP A 13 -25.48 -13.68 21.30
N LEU A 14 -24.64 -14.20 20.41
CA LEU A 14 -24.81 -14.13 18.98
C LEU A 14 -25.98 -15.01 18.48
N LYS A 15 -26.72 -15.66 19.39
CA LYS A 15 -27.91 -16.41 19.04
C LYS A 15 -29.03 -15.46 18.68
N VAL A 16 -29.36 -15.42 17.40
CA VAL A 16 -30.58 -14.78 16.91
C VAL A 16 -31.77 -15.59 17.44
N THR A 17 -32.62 -14.96 18.24
CA THR A 17 -33.82 -15.60 18.85
C THR A 17 -35.02 -15.62 17.90
N GLU A 18 -34.94 -14.91 16.77
CA GLU A 18 -35.98 -14.90 15.75
C GLU A 18 -35.87 -16.11 14.82
N THR A 19 -37.01 -16.65 14.41
CA THR A 19 -37.09 -17.76 13.44
C THR A 19 -36.57 -17.26 12.09
N TYR A 20 -35.53 -17.93 11.54
CA TYR A 20 -35.01 -17.64 10.19
C TYR A 20 -36.03 -18.16 9.17
N ASP A 21 -36.80 -17.26 8.58
CA ASP A 21 -37.81 -17.56 7.57
C ASP A 21 -37.63 -16.69 6.28
N GLU A 22 -38.51 -16.86 5.29
CA GLU A 22 -38.47 -16.20 4.02
C GLU A 22 -38.58 -14.66 4.13
N ASN A 23 -39.16 -14.14 5.20
CA ASN A 23 -39.36 -12.70 5.41
C ASN A 23 -38.04 -12.00 5.81
N GLN A 24 -37.04 -12.74 6.28
CA GLN A 24 -35.73 -12.21 6.65
C GLN A 24 -34.77 -12.10 5.46
N ILE A 25 -35.13 -12.70 4.30
CA ILE A 25 -34.33 -12.59 3.08
C ILE A 25 -34.73 -11.32 2.35
N GLN A 26 -33.91 -10.26 2.50
CA GLN A 26 -34.11 -8.99 1.79
C GLN A 26 -33.43 -9.06 0.43
N VAL A 27 -34.18 -8.76 -0.62
CA VAL A 27 -33.65 -8.54 -1.96
C VAL A 27 -33.41 -7.03 -2.11
N LEU A 28 -32.15 -6.64 -2.32
CA LEU A 28 -31.79 -5.26 -2.58
C LEU A 28 -31.68 -5.07 -4.09
N GLU A 29 -32.42 -4.12 -4.63
CA GLU A 29 -32.43 -3.82 -6.07
C GLU A 29 -31.60 -2.55 -6.36
N GLY A 30 -30.94 -2.55 -7.51
CA GLY A 30 -30.25 -1.38 -8.07
C GLY A 30 -29.18 -0.78 -7.15
N LEU A 31 -29.14 0.54 -7.05
CA LEU A 31 -28.13 1.30 -6.32
C LEU A 31 -28.33 1.31 -4.79
N GLU A 32 -29.47 0.85 -4.30
CA GLU A 32 -29.70 0.70 -2.86
C GLU A 32 -28.75 -0.34 -2.24
N ALA A 33 -28.43 -1.41 -2.98
CA ALA A 33 -27.45 -2.42 -2.57
C ALA A 33 -26.06 -1.80 -2.35
N VAL A 34 -25.65 -0.87 -3.21
CA VAL A 34 -24.38 -0.15 -3.11
C VAL A 34 -24.34 0.70 -1.83
N ARG A 35 -25.39 1.45 -1.55
CA ARG A 35 -25.46 2.30 -0.36
C ARG A 35 -25.49 1.51 0.94
N LYS A 36 -26.15 0.36 0.97
CA LYS A 36 -26.19 -0.53 2.16
C LYS A 36 -24.89 -1.30 2.42
N ARG A 37 -24.13 -1.61 1.36
CA ARG A 37 -22.89 -2.38 1.45
C ARG A 37 -21.78 -1.75 0.59
N PRO A 38 -21.38 -0.50 0.86
CA PRO A 38 -20.39 0.21 0.04
C PRO A 38 -19.05 -0.51 -0.01
N GLY A 39 -18.63 -1.14 1.10
CA GLY A 39 -17.38 -1.89 1.16
C GLY A 39 -17.24 -3.03 0.14
N MET A 40 -18.35 -3.58 -0.38
CA MET A 40 -18.32 -4.58 -1.46
C MET A 40 -17.86 -4.00 -2.80
N TYR A 41 -18.03 -2.69 -3.02
CA TYR A 41 -17.75 -2.01 -4.29
C TYR A 41 -16.49 -1.16 -4.24
N ILE A 42 -16.22 -0.48 -3.12
CA ILE A 42 -15.08 0.44 -2.95
C ILE A 42 -14.06 -0.03 -1.90
N GLY A 43 -14.25 -1.22 -1.31
CA GLY A 43 -13.36 -1.85 -0.34
C GLY A 43 -13.51 -1.33 1.09
N SER A 44 -13.73 -0.04 1.32
CA SER A 44 -13.94 0.56 2.65
C SER A 44 -14.68 1.89 2.55
N THR A 45 -15.17 2.42 3.68
CA THR A 45 -15.76 3.77 3.80
C THR A 45 -14.80 4.79 4.42
N SER A 46 -13.55 4.39 4.67
CA SER A 46 -12.47 5.25 5.13
C SER A 46 -11.94 6.17 4.00
N ALA A 47 -10.92 6.98 4.29
CA ALA A 47 -10.22 7.83 3.31
C ALA A 47 -9.83 7.07 2.03
N ARG A 48 -9.44 5.79 2.11
CA ARG A 48 -9.11 4.95 0.95
C ARG A 48 -10.30 4.78 0.00
N GLY A 49 -11.48 4.43 0.54
CA GLY A 49 -12.70 4.30 -0.26
C GLY A 49 -13.17 5.63 -0.82
N LEU A 50 -12.96 6.74 -0.08
CA LEU A 50 -13.24 8.09 -0.57
C LEU A 50 -12.43 8.41 -1.83
N HIS A 51 -11.10 8.19 -1.81
CA HIS A 51 -10.23 8.42 -2.97
C HIS A 51 -10.56 7.46 -4.13
N HIS A 52 -11.06 6.27 -3.84
CA HIS A 52 -11.45 5.30 -4.87
C HIS A 52 -12.57 5.81 -5.78
N LEU A 53 -13.48 6.67 -5.29
CA LEU A 53 -14.50 7.31 -6.12
C LEU A 53 -13.86 8.13 -7.26
N VAL A 54 -12.78 8.84 -6.98
CA VAL A 54 -12.04 9.61 -8.01
C VAL A 54 -11.40 8.67 -9.02
N TYR A 55 -10.81 7.57 -8.54
CA TYR A 55 -10.16 6.58 -9.42
C TYR A 55 -11.15 5.95 -10.40
N GLU A 56 -12.36 5.60 -9.97
CA GLU A 56 -13.38 5.03 -10.86
C GLU A 56 -13.78 5.97 -12.00
N ILE A 57 -13.86 7.28 -11.75
CA ILE A 57 -14.18 8.26 -12.81
C ILE A 57 -12.96 8.49 -13.72
N VAL A 58 -11.75 8.62 -13.14
CA VAL A 58 -10.50 8.79 -13.91
C VAL A 58 -10.23 7.56 -14.78
N ASP A 59 -10.47 6.35 -14.28
CA ASP A 59 -10.27 5.11 -15.04
C ASP A 59 -11.19 5.04 -16.27
N ASN A 60 -12.40 5.63 -16.23
CA ASN A 60 -13.25 5.76 -17.41
C ASN A 60 -12.64 6.69 -18.45
N SER A 61 -12.05 7.81 -18.04
CA SER A 61 -11.34 8.73 -18.95
C SER A 61 -10.05 8.09 -19.51
N ILE A 62 -9.37 7.24 -18.73
CA ILE A 62 -8.21 6.47 -19.19
C ILE A 62 -8.62 5.41 -20.21
N ASP A 63 -9.79 4.77 -20.06
CA ASP A 63 -10.30 3.84 -21.06
C ASP A 63 -10.55 4.53 -22.40
N GLU A 64 -11.01 5.80 -22.41
CA GLU A 64 -11.07 6.63 -23.62
C GLU A 64 -9.68 6.91 -24.20
N ALA A 65 -8.67 7.13 -23.35
CA ALA A 65 -7.28 7.30 -23.78
C ALA A 65 -6.69 6.01 -24.37
N LEU A 66 -6.94 4.85 -23.77
CA LEU A 66 -6.56 3.54 -24.30
C LEU A 66 -7.23 3.23 -25.65
N ALA A 67 -8.45 3.72 -25.84
CA ALA A 67 -9.16 3.65 -27.13
C ALA A 67 -8.65 4.67 -28.16
N GLY A 68 -7.75 5.58 -27.79
CA GLY A 68 -7.12 6.57 -28.66
C GLY A 68 -7.92 7.88 -28.86
N TYR A 69 -8.93 8.12 -28.04
CA TYR A 69 -9.82 9.29 -28.19
C TYR A 69 -9.58 10.39 -27.15
N CYS A 70 -8.94 10.10 -26.03
CA CYS A 70 -8.65 11.07 -24.98
C CYS A 70 -7.15 11.36 -24.90
N THR A 71 -6.80 12.63 -24.82
CA THR A 71 -5.40 13.11 -24.70
C THR A 71 -5.19 13.99 -23.47
N HIS A 72 -6.26 14.42 -22.81
CA HIS A 72 -6.18 15.27 -21.62
C HIS A 72 -7.26 14.91 -20.59
N ILE A 73 -6.82 14.68 -19.37
CA ILE A 73 -7.66 14.40 -18.21
C ILE A 73 -7.33 15.43 -17.12
N GLU A 74 -8.33 16.12 -16.61
CA GLU A 74 -8.19 17.12 -15.57
C GLU A 74 -9.00 16.72 -14.33
N VAL A 75 -8.35 16.73 -13.17
CA VAL A 75 -8.96 16.49 -11.85
C VAL A 75 -8.85 17.76 -11.02
N THR A 76 -9.96 18.25 -10.49
CA THR A 76 -9.97 19.44 -9.63
C THR A 76 -10.64 19.11 -8.30
N ILE A 77 -9.98 19.46 -7.20
CA ILE A 77 -10.55 19.43 -5.85
C ILE A 77 -11.09 20.83 -5.57
N GLU A 78 -12.39 20.98 -5.54
CA GLU A 78 -13.07 22.27 -5.29
C GLU A 78 -13.33 22.46 -3.79
N LYS A 79 -13.74 23.67 -3.39
CA LYS A 79 -14.14 23.96 -2.01
C LYS A 79 -15.27 23.04 -1.54
N GLY A 80 -15.15 22.53 -0.30
CA GLY A 80 -16.11 21.59 0.28
C GLY A 80 -15.89 20.16 -0.17
N ASP A 81 -14.64 19.87 -0.61
CA ASP A 81 -14.20 18.55 -1.07
C ASP A 81 -15.08 17.95 -2.17
N ILE A 82 -15.46 18.82 -3.10
CA ILE A 82 -16.15 18.46 -4.34
C ILE A 82 -15.09 18.09 -5.37
N ILE A 83 -15.28 16.98 -6.06
CA ILE A 83 -14.39 16.55 -7.14
C ILE A 83 -15.00 16.87 -8.48
N ARG A 84 -14.16 17.36 -9.38
CA ARG A 84 -14.48 17.52 -10.80
C ARG A 84 -13.43 16.78 -11.62
N VAL A 85 -13.88 15.84 -12.46
CA VAL A 85 -13.04 15.16 -13.45
C VAL A 85 -13.53 15.56 -14.83
N THR A 86 -12.64 16.01 -15.71
CA THR A 86 -12.96 16.41 -17.08
C THR A 86 -12.00 15.68 -18.03
N ASP A 87 -12.53 15.14 -19.12
CA ASP A 87 -11.74 14.57 -20.21
C ASP A 87 -12.18 15.16 -21.57
N ASN A 88 -11.35 14.97 -22.57
CA ASN A 88 -11.61 15.32 -23.96
C ASN A 88 -11.85 14.09 -24.86
N GLY A 89 -12.39 13.01 -24.29
CA GLY A 89 -12.76 11.79 -25.01
C GLY A 89 -13.99 11.98 -25.92
N ARG A 90 -14.59 10.88 -26.35
CA ARG A 90 -15.80 10.90 -27.22
C ARG A 90 -17.05 11.44 -26.54
N GLY A 91 -17.09 11.41 -25.22
CA GLY A 91 -18.31 11.65 -24.43
C GLY A 91 -19.21 10.42 -24.31
N ILE A 92 -19.99 10.37 -23.23
CA ILE A 92 -20.98 9.31 -23.00
C ILE A 92 -22.15 9.50 -23.97
N PRO A 93 -22.66 8.43 -24.65
CA PRO A 93 -23.83 8.57 -25.54
C PRO A 93 -25.06 9.14 -24.81
N CYS A 94 -25.69 10.16 -25.40
CA CYS A 94 -26.85 10.85 -24.82
C CYS A 94 -28.20 10.44 -25.45
N GLY A 95 -28.19 9.59 -26.48
CA GLY A 95 -29.39 9.06 -27.11
C GLY A 95 -30.18 8.10 -26.22
N ILE A 96 -31.42 7.81 -26.61
CA ILE A 96 -32.29 6.86 -25.90
C ILE A 96 -31.74 5.43 -26.04
N HIS A 97 -31.59 4.75 -24.91
CA HIS A 97 -31.14 3.37 -24.90
C HIS A 97 -32.23 2.42 -25.41
N PRO A 98 -31.95 1.56 -26.43
CA PRO A 98 -32.96 0.77 -27.11
C PRO A 98 -33.78 -0.16 -26.20
N GLN A 99 -33.17 -0.73 -25.18
CA GLN A 99 -33.84 -1.69 -24.29
C GLN A 99 -34.51 -1.02 -23.09
N MET A 100 -33.90 0.10 -22.58
CA MET A 100 -34.38 0.72 -21.35
C MET A 100 -35.35 1.87 -21.58
N GLY A 101 -35.38 2.46 -22.78
CA GLY A 101 -36.30 3.56 -23.12
C GLY A 101 -35.99 4.90 -22.44
N ILE A 102 -34.85 5.02 -21.76
CA ILE A 102 -34.34 6.24 -21.10
C ILE A 102 -32.98 6.64 -21.70
N PRO A 103 -32.50 7.87 -21.46
CA PRO A 103 -31.19 8.30 -21.96
C PRO A 103 -30.06 7.35 -21.56
N THR A 104 -29.16 7.04 -22.50
CA THR A 104 -28.03 6.13 -22.25
C THR A 104 -27.11 6.64 -21.11
N LEU A 105 -26.94 7.96 -20.99
CA LEU A 105 -26.23 8.59 -19.88
C LEU A 105 -26.84 8.18 -18.52
N GLU A 106 -28.17 8.22 -18.41
CA GLU A 106 -28.88 7.82 -17.20
C GLU A 106 -28.73 6.33 -16.94
N VAL A 107 -28.81 5.48 -17.96
CA VAL A 107 -28.55 4.03 -17.80
C VAL A 107 -27.17 3.74 -17.20
N VAL A 108 -26.11 4.36 -17.73
CA VAL A 108 -24.73 4.18 -17.26
C VAL A 108 -24.56 4.59 -15.80
N LEU A 109 -25.32 5.58 -15.33
CA LEU A 109 -25.19 6.13 -13.98
C LEU A 109 -26.16 5.53 -12.96
N THR A 110 -27.22 4.86 -13.39
CA THR A 110 -28.26 4.34 -12.47
C THR A 110 -28.42 2.83 -12.50
N VAL A 111 -27.93 2.16 -13.54
CA VAL A 111 -28.06 0.70 -13.69
C VAL A 111 -26.73 0.03 -13.45
N LEU A 112 -26.69 -0.92 -12.52
CA LEU A 112 -25.50 -1.76 -12.29
C LEU A 112 -25.31 -2.71 -13.49
N HIS A 113 -24.04 -2.97 -13.82
CA HIS A 113 -23.66 -3.83 -14.94
C HIS A 113 -24.15 -3.33 -16.30
N ALA A 114 -24.22 -2.00 -16.47
CA ALA A 114 -24.50 -1.35 -17.75
C ALA A 114 -23.25 -0.63 -18.26
N GLY A 115 -22.90 -0.84 -19.54
CA GLY A 115 -21.75 -0.16 -20.15
C GLY A 115 -21.32 -0.77 -21.48
N GLY A 116 -20.62 0.00 -22.30
CA GLY A 116 -20.12 -0.41 -23.63
C GLY A 116 -18.83 -1.22 -23.62
N LYS A 117 -18.46 -1.82 -22.47
CA LYS A 117 -17.20 -2.56 -22.30
C LYS A 117 -17.36 -4.10 -22.29
N PHE A 118 -18.60 -4.60 -22.35
CA PHE A 118 -18.89 -6.04 -22.22
C PHE A 118 -18.69 -6.86 -23.49
N ASP A 119 -18.95 -6.29 -24.68
CA ASP A 119 -18.90 -7.02 -25.95
C ASP A 119 -17.68 -6.68 -26.82
N GLY A 120 -16.79 -5.82 -26.34
CA GLY A 120 -15.56 -5.45 -27.03
C GLY A 120 -15.78 -4.56 -28.26
N SER A 121 -17.00 -4.16 -28.58
CA SER A 121 -17.30 -3.30 -29.73
C SER A 121 -16.87 -1.84 -29.52
N GLY A 122 -16.94 -1.36 -28.28
CA GLY A 122 -16.56 0.00 -27.91
C GLY A 122 -15.10 0.16 -27.47
N TYR A 123 -14.55 -0.87 -26.81
CA TYR A 123 -13.20 -0.85 -26.23
C TYR A 123 -12.54 -2.22 -26.41
N LYS A 124 -11.36 -2.26 -27.02
CA LYS A 124 -10.56 -3.50 -27.13
C LYS A 124 -9.87 -3.89 -25.82
N VAL A 125 -9.46 -2.87 -25.08
CA VAL A 125 -8.81 -2.99 -23.77
C VAL A 125 -9.45 -1.98 -22.84
N SER A 126 -9.82 -2.38 -21.64
CA SER A 126 -10.35 -1.48 -20.61
C SER A 126 -9.94 -1.93 -19.21
N GLY A 127 -9.78 -0.97 -18.30
CA GLY A 127 -9.58 -1.23 -16.85
C GLY A 127 -10.91 -1.47 -16.13
N GLY A 128 -11.99 -0.84 -16.62
CA GLY A 128 -13.34 -1.03 -16.10
C GLY A 128 -14.00 -2.31 -16.61
N LEU A 129 -14.10 -3.34 -15.74
CA LEU A 129 -14.56 -4.69 -16.12
C LEU A 129 -16.04 -4.93 -15.81
N HIS A 130 -16.54 -4.33 -14.74
CA HIS A 130 -17.83 -4.71 -14.16
C HIS A 130 -18.99 -3.81 -14.56
N GLY A 131 -18.73 -2.68 -15.26
CA GLY A 131 -19.75 -1.72 -15.64
C GLY A 131 -20.50 -1.11 -14.46
N VAL A 132 -19.80 -0.93 -13.32
CA VAL A 132 -20.42 -0.42 -12.08
C VAL A 132 -19.77 0.86 -11.55
N GLY A 133 -18.56 1.22 -11.98
CA GLY A 133 -17.80 2.32 -11.38
C GLY A 133 -18.56 3.64 -11.32
N ALA A 134 -19.07 4.12 -12.45
CA ALA A 134 -19.81 5.37 -12.51
C ALA A 134 -21.12 5.34 -11.69
N SER A 135 -21.85 4.24 -11.73
CA SER A 135 -23.09 4.07 -10.96
C SER A 135 -22.82 3.95 -9.46
N VAL A 136 -21.71 3.34 -9.05
CA VAL A 136 -21.26 3.29 -7.65
C VAL A 136 -20.89 4.69 -7.14
N VAL A 137 -20.15 5.48 -7.92
CA VAL A 137 -19.84 6.88 -7.54
C VAL A 137 -21.12 7.69 -7.39
N ASN A 138 -22.08 7.55 -8.32
CA ASN A 138 -23.38 8.20 -8.23
C ASN A 138 -24.14 7.80 -6.96
N ALA A 139 -24.22 6.50 -6.66
CA ALA A 139 -24.91 5.98 -5.47
C ALA A 139 -24.31 6.48 -4.14
N LEU A 140 -22.99 6.67 -4.09
CA LEU A 140 -22.24 7.08 -2.90
C LEU A 140 -21.99 8.59 -2.80
N SER A 141 -22.58 9.36 -3.72
CA SER A 141 -22.50 10.83 -3.73
C SER A 141 -23.79 11.46 -3.19
N GLU A 142 -23.66 12.53 -2.40
CA GLU A 142 -24.78 13.38 -1.98
C GLU A 142 -25.47 13.94 -3.23
N TRP A 143 -24.67 14.43 -4.17
CA TRP A 143 -25.12 14.82 -5.51
C TRP A 143 -24.01 14.60 -6.54
N LEU A 144 -24.42 14.39 -7.79
CA LEU A 144 -23.53 14.23 -8.93
C LEU A 144 -24.12 14.94 -10.14
N ILE A 145 -23.28 15.63 -10.91
CA ILE A 145 -23.63 16.33 -12.15
C ILE A 145 -22.73 15.82 -13.25
N VAL A 146 -23.31 15.38 -14.35
CA VAL A 146 -22.57 15.01 -15.55
C VAL A 146 -22.90 15.97 -16.67
N GLU A 147 -21.86 16.47 -17.33
CA GLU A 147 -21.93 17.26 -18.55
C GLU A 147 -21.21 16.48 -19.66
N VAL A 148 -21.87 16.32 -20.79
CA VAL A 148 -21.32 15.62 -21.95
C VAL A 148 -21.32 16.56 -23.15
N LYS A 149 -20.15 16.73 -23.76
CA LYS A 149 -19.92 17.42 -25.01
C LYS A 149 -19.86 16.39 -26.13
N ASN A 150 -20.73 16.50 -27.14
CA ASN A 150 -20.77 15.53 -28.23
C ASN A 150 -20.35 16.10 -29.61
N GLY A 151 -19.77 17.31 -29.63
CA GLY A 151 -19.37 18.01 -30.85
C GLY A 151 -20.46 18.90 -31.46
N GLU A 152 -21.67 18.90 -30.90
CA GLU A 152 -22.79 19.76 -31.32
C GLU A 152 -23.38 20.46 -30.10
N HIS A 153 -23.68 19.70 -29.05
CA HIS A 153 -24.36 20.18 -27.86
C HIS A 153 -23.64 19.78 -26.59
N ILE A 154 -23.87 20.55 -25.52
CA ILE A 154 -23.51 20.23 -24.15
C ILE A 154 -24.78 19.72 -23.46
N TYR A 155 -24.78 18.43 -23.12
CA TYR A 155 -25.85 17.79 -22.35
C TYR A 155 -25.49 17.83 -20.86
N GLN A 156 -26.51 18.02 -20.01
CA GLN A 156 -26.35 17.95 -18.55
C GLN A 156 -27.46 17.12 -17.93
N GLN A 157 -27.08 16.26 -16.98
CA GLN A 157 -28.01 15.57 -16.08
C GLN A 157 -27.50 15.61 -14.65
N LYS A 158 -28.43 15.72 -13.69
CA LYS A 158 -28.15 15.82 -12.26
C LYS A 158 -28.71 14.61 -11.55
N PHE A 159 -27.99 14.18 -10.50
CA PHE A 159 -28.33 13.04 -9.68
C PHE A 159 -28.16 13.40 -8.22
N ALA A 160 -28.90 12.73 -7.34
CA ALA A 160 -28.73 12.76 -5.90
C ALA A 160 -28.86 11.35 -5.35
N ARG A 161 -27.84 10.89 -4.64
CA ARG A 161 -27.80 9.57 -4.02
C ARG A 161 -28.20 8.43 -4.97
N GLY A 162 -27.72 8.51 -6.21
CA GLY A 162 -27.99 7.51 -7.24
C GLY A 162 -29.27 7.75 -8.07
N VAL A 163 -30.11 8.71 -7.73
CA VAL A 163 -31.40 8.95 -8.37
C VAL A 163 -31.35 10.19 -9.27
N ALA A 164 -31.83 10.08 -10.52
CA ALA A 164 -31.91 11.20 -11.43
C ALA A 164 -32.81 12.31 -10.87
N GLN A 165 -32.38 13.57 -10.97
CA GLN A 165 -33.08 14.76 -10.48
C GLN A 165 -33.64 15.56 -11.63
N GLY A 166 -34.24 14.90 -12.60
CA GLY A 166 -34.83 15.49 -13.80
C GLY A 166 -34.27 14.89 -15.08
N ASP A 167 -34.80 15.35 -16.19
CA ASP A 167 -34.46 14.86 -17.53
C ASP A 167 -33.08 15.34 -17.97
N LEU A 168 -32.50 14.62 -18.94
CA LEU A 168 -31.32 15.06 -19.67
C LEU A 168 -31.64 16.34 -20.46
N THR A 169 -30.86 17.41 -20.20
CA THR A 169 -31.12 18.74 -20.82
C THR A 169 -29.90 19.19 -21.63
N ILE A 170 -30.18 19.94 -22.71
CA ILE A 170 -29.13 20.65 -23.45
C ILE A 170 -28.95 22.02 -22.78
N ILE A 171 -27.70 22.33 -22.38
CA ILE A 171 -27.36 23.58 -21.70
C ILE A 171 -26.57 24.55 -22.58
N GLY A 172 -26.12 24.11 -23.74
CA GLY A 172 -25.37 24.94 -24.69
C GLY A 172 -24.93 24.16 -25.92
N ASP A 173 -24.29 24.86 -26.85
CA ASP A 173 -23.68 24.31 -28.06
C ASP A 173 -22.14 24.23 -27.89
N THR A 174 -21.49 23.30 -28.59
CA THR A 174 -20.05 23.10 -28.55
C THR A 174 -19.56 22.39 -29.80
N ASP A 175 -18.33 22.65 -30.20
CA ASP A 175 -17.58 21.92 -31.24
C ASP A 175 -16.59 20.90 -30.62
N GLU A 176 -16.52 20.83 -29.29
CA GLU A 176 -15.65 19.91 -28.55
C GLU A 176 -16.41 18.62 -28.18
N THR A 177 -15.63 17.57 -27.91
CA THR A 177 -16.12 16.32 -27.31
C THR A 177 -15.50 16.11 -25.92
N GLY A 178 -16.17 15.32 -25.07
CA GLY A 178 -15.64 14.98 -23.76
C GLY A 178 -16.71 14.79 -22.70
N THR A 179 -16.27 14.37 -21.53
CA THR A 179 -17.13 14.19 -20.36
C THR A 179 -16.61 14.99 -19.17
N ARG A 180 -17.51 15.61 -18.43
CA ARG A 180 -17.21 16.23 -17.14
C ARG A 180 -18.15 15.65 -16.09
N VAL A 181 -17.56 15.06 -15.05
CA VAL A 181 -18.27 14.55 -13.88
C VAL A 181 -17.88 15.40 -12.67
N THR A 182 -18.88 15.98 -12.01
CA THR A 182 -18.68 16.74 -10.76
C THR A 182 -19.52 16.10 -9.68
N PHE A 183 -18.92 15.74 -8.55
CA PHE A 183 -19.64 15.05 -7.49
C PHE A 183 -19.16 15.46 -6.10
N LYS A 184 -20.05 15.32 -5.12
CA LYS A 184 -19.77 15.48 -3.69
C LYS A 184 -20.06 14.16 -2.97
N PRO A 185 -19.10 13.57 -2.29
CA PRO A 185 -19.31 12.34 -1.50
C PRO A 185 -20.38 12.52 -0.43
N ASP A 186 -21.11 11.46 -0.12
CA ASP A 186 -22.19 11.49 0.88
C ASP A 186 -21.63 11.27 2.29
N GLY A 187 -21.77 12.29 3.17
CA GLY A 187 -21.36 12.21 4.59
C GLY A 187 -22.14 11.21 5.44
N GLU A 188 -23.25 10.63 4.91
CA GLU A 188 -23.92 9.51 5.58
C GLU A 188 -23.21 8.17 5.35
N ILE A 189 -22.28 8.09 4.40
CA ILE A 189 -21.59 6.86 4.01
C ILE A 189 -20.12 6.89 4.48
N PHE A 190 -19.42 8.02 4.26
CA PHE A 190 -17.99 8.13 4.54
C PHE A 190 -17.73 8.73 5.92
N GLU A 191 -16.76 8.15 6.62
CA GLU A 191 -16.31 8.59 7.94
C GLU A 191 -15.58 9.94 7.86
N GLU A 192 -14.87 10.17 6.75
CA GLU A 192 -14.12 11.38 6.46
C GLU A 192 -14.39 11.81 5.02
N LEU A 193 -14.52 13.14 4.79
CA LEU A 193 -14.83 13.69 3.46
C LEU A 193 -13.66 14.48 2.84
N VAL A 194 -12.51 14.56 3.53
CA VAL A 194 -11.37 15.35 3.09
C VAL A 194 -10.49 14.57 2.12
N TYR A 195 -10.34 15.10 0.91
CA TYR A 195 -9.42 14.53 -0.09
C TYR A 195 -7.98 14.95 0.17
N ASP A 196 -7.06 13.98 0.13
CA ASP A 196 -5.63 14.24 0.14
C ASP A 196 -5.10 14.47 -1.28
N TYR A 197 -4.56 15.68 -1.52
CA TYR A 197 -4.01 16.06 -2.82
C TYR A 197 -2.85 15.16 -3.25
N GLU A 198 -1.92 14.83 -2.33
CA GLU A 198 -0.74 14.04 -2.65
C GLU A 198 -1.10 12.59 -3.05
N THR A 199 -2.11 12.04 -2.44
CA THR A 199 -2.64 10.70 -2.78
C THR A 199 -3.20 10.69 -4.20
N LEU A 200 -4.02 11.67 -4.57
CA LEU A 200 -4.56 11.79 -5.93
C LEU A 200 -3.47 12.12 -6.95
N HIS A 201 -2.56 13.03 -6.62
CA HIS A 201 -1.44 13.44 -7.46
C HIS A 201 -0.51 12.26 -7.79
N THR A 202 -0.16 11.46 -6.79
CA THR A 202 0.66 10.26 -6.98
C THR A 202 -0.01 9.27 -7.92
N ARG A 203 -1.30 9.01 -7.75
CA ARG A 203 -2.06 8.10 -8.62
C ARG A 203 -2.16 8.62 -10.05
N LEU A 204 -2.44 9.91 -10.24
CA LEU A 204 -2.52 10.51 -11.58
C LEU A 204 -1.15 10.52 -12.27
N ARG A 205 -0.06 10.73 -11.54
CA ARG A 205 1.30 10.64 -12.09
C ARG A 205 1.62 9.23 -12.58
N GLU A 206 1.26 8.21 -11.80
CA GLU A 206 1.40 6.81 -12.20
C GLU A 206 0.65 6.54 -13.51
N GLN A 207 -0.60 7.01 -13.60
CA GLN A 207 -1.40 6.86 -14.82
C GLN A 207 -0.83 7.65 -16.01
N ALA A 208 -0.22 8.82 -15.80
CA ALA A 208 0.44 9.57 -16.85
C ALA A 208 1.68 8.84 -17.42
N PHE A 209 2.42 8.10 -16.58
CA PHE A 209 3.52 7.24 -17.04
C PHE A 209 3.04 6.01 -17.81
N LEU A 210 1.92 5.41 -17.39
CA LEU A 210 1.37 4.22 -18.05
C LEU A 210 0.71 4.53 -19.40
N ASN A 211 0.35 5.80 -19.63
CA ASN A 211 -0.32 6.27 -20.84
C ASN A 211 0.52 7.37 -21.52
N ALA A 212 1.58 6.94 -22.20
CA ALA A 212 2.52 7.85 -22.86
C ALA A 212 1.78 8.88 -23.75
N GLY A 213 2.12 10.17 -23.59
CA GLY A 213 1.53 11.27 -24.36
C GLY A 213 0.17 11.77 -23.86
N VAL A 214 -0.47 11.11 -22.89
CA VAL A 214 -1.70 11.61 -22.25
C VAL A 214 -1.33 12.60 -21.16
N ARG A 215 -1.92 13.81 -21.24
CA ARG A 215 -1.74 14.86 -20.23
C ARG A 215 -2.71 14.65 -19.08
N MET A 216 -2.20 14.65 -17.87
CA MET A 216 -3.01 14.61 -16.65
C MET A 216 -2.72 15.83 -15.80
N THR A 217 -3.78 16.57 -15.46
CA THR A 217 -3.68 17.78 -14.65
C THR A 217 -4.47 17.58 -13.36
N ILE A 218 -3.87 17.95 -12.23
CA ILE A 218 -4.56 18.01 -10.94
C ILE A 218 -4.42 19.39 -10.35
N THR A 219 -5.53 19.93 -9.83
CA THR A 219 -5.57 21.27 -9.21
C THR A 219 -6.37 21.23 -7.92
N ASP A 220 -5.79 21.72 -6.83
CA ASP A 220 -6.49 21.93 -5.56
C ASP A 220 -6.97 23.38 -5.46
N ARG A 221 -8.28 23.60 -5.56
CA ARG A 221 -8.93 24.92 -5.46
C ARG A 221 -9.58 25.18 -4.10
N ARG A 222 -9.33 24.34 -3.11
CA ARG A 222 -9.84 24.58 -1.75
C ARG A 222 -9.30 25.89 -1.16
N THR A 223 -8.06 26.23 -1.52
CA THR A 223 -7.43 27.52 -1.20
C THR A 223 -7.02 28.25 -2.48
N PRO A 224 -6.93 29.61 -2.47
CA PRO A 224 -6.51 30.38 -3.64
C PRO A 224 -5.08 30.08 -4.11
N THR A 225 -4.23 29.56 -3.23
CA THR A 225 -2.82 29.20 -3.48
C THR A 225 -2.60 27.69 -3.44
N GLY A 226 -3.66 26.91 -3.64
CA GLY A 226 -3.58 25.45 -3.66
C GLY A 226 -2.65 24.92 -4.76
N PRO A 227 -2.05 23.74 -4.57
CA PRO A 227 -1.13 23.16 -5.53
C PRO A 227 -1.84 22.80 -6.84
N SER A 228 -1.08 22.90 -7.94
CA SER A 228 -1.51 22.46 -9.27
C SER A 228 -0.32 21.89 -10.02
N ASP A 229 -0.51 20.75 -10.68
CA ASP A 229 0.51 20.11 -11.50
C ASP A 229 -0.10 19.54 -12.80
N SER A 230 0.69 19.54 -13.88
CA SER A 230 0.29 19.02 -15.19
C SER A 230 1.38 18.09 -15.73
N MET A 231 1.08 16.81 -15.77
CA MET A 231 2.00 15.71 -16.04
C MET A 231 1.72 15.12 -17.42
N CYS A 232 2.79 14.97 -18.23
CA CYS A 232 2.72 14.29 -19.53
C CYS A 232 4.11 13.69 -19.81
N TYR A 233 4.17 12.38 -20.02
CA TYR A 233 5.45 11.65 -20.18
C TYR A 233 5.47 10.88 -21.50
N GLU A 234 6.17 11.42 -22.50
CA GLU A 234 6.32 10.79 -23.81
C GLU A 234 7.09 9.45 -23.78
N GLY A 235 8.02 9.30 -22.82
CA GLY A 235 8.80 8.08 -22.64
C GLY A 235 8.03 6.94 -21.95
N GLY A 236 6.81 7.23 -21.45
CA GLY A 236 5.97 6.22 -20.82
C GLY A 236 6.64 5.52 -19.63
N ILE A 237 6.58 4.19 -19.58
CA ILE A 237 7.16 3.42 -18.47
C ILE A 237 8.69 3.49 -18.40
N ARG A 238 9.40 3.91 -19.47
CA ARG A 238 10.83 4.23 -19.39
C ARG A 238 11.07 5.43 -18.48
N SER A 239 10.36 6.53 -18.77
CA SER A 239 10.43 7.72 -17.92
C SER A 239 9.97 7.45 -16.49
N PHE A 240 9.14 6.45 -16.27
CA PHE A 240 8.75 6.04 -14.93
C PHE A 240 9.92 5.41 -14.15
N VAL A 241 10.72 4.54 -14.78
CA VAL A 241 11.94 3.98 -14.16
C VAL A 241 12.93 5.11 -13.83
N GLU A 242 13.19 6.02 -14.77
CA GLU A 242 14.07 7.18 -14.58
C GLU A 242 13.61 8.07 -13.44
N PHE A 243 12.30 8.38 -13.38
CA PHE A 243 11.69 9.15 -12.30
C PHE A 243 11.89 8.50 -10.94
N ILE A 244 11.67 7.17 -10.84
CA ILE A 244 11.89 6.42 -9.60
C ILE A 244 13.34 6.52 -9.16
N HIS A 245 14.29 6.33 -10.07
CA HIS A 245 15.72 6.44 -9.76
C HIS A 245 16.09 7.85 -9.28
N GLN A 246 15.63 8.88 -9.98
CA GLN A 246 15.89 10.27 -9.59
C GLN A 246 15.32 10.59 -8.20
N ARG A 247 14.06 10.23 -7.96
CA ARG A 247 13.37 10.54 -6.70
C ARG A 247 13.99 9.82 -5.50
N ARG A 248 14.47 8.60 -5.71
CA ARG A 248 15.13 7.79 -4.66
C ARG A 248 16.64 8.04 -4.58
N GLY A 249 17.21 8.81 -5.47
CA GLY A 249 18.65 9.04 -5.56
C GLY A 249 19.45 7.79 -5.89
N LEU A 250 18.87 6.82 -6.62
CA LEU A 250 19.54 5.60 -7.03
C LEU A 250 20.49 5.87 -8.20
N GLU A 251 21.68 5.26 -8.16
CA GLU A 251 22.64 5.35 -9.25
C GLU A 251 22.47 4.17 -10.18
N ALA A 252 22.10 4.45 -11.43
CA ALA A 252 21.99 3.43 -12.45
C ALA A 252 23.35 2.81 -12.78
N LEU A 253 23.41 1.49 -12.94
CA LEU A 253 24.63 0.77 -13.32
C LEU A 253 24.91 0.78 -14.81
N HIS A 254 23.94 1.19 -15.61
CA HIS A 254 24.02 1.36 -17.07
C HIS A 254 23.13 2.52 -17.49
N GLU A 255 23.51 3.19 -18.60
CA GLU A 255 22.93 4.46 -19.01
C GLU A 255 21.46 4.33 -19.44
N ASP A 256 21.18 3.39 -20.34
CA ASP A 256 19.85 3.25 -20.94
C ASP A 256 18.90 2.37 -20.10
N VAL A 257 17.63 2.77 -19.98
CA VAL A 257 16.57 1.90 -19.51
C VAL A 257 16.28 0.83 -20.57
N ILE A 258 16.41 -0.44 -20.21
CA ILE A 258 16.10 -1.56 -21.07
C ILE A 258 14.58 -1.61 -21.27
N TYR A 259 14.13 -1.46 -22.50
CA TYR A 259 12.71 -1.45 -22.85
C TYR A 259 12.37 -2.58 -23.80
N MET A 260 11.33 -3.31 -23.46
CA MET A 260 10.85 -4.46 -24.21
C MET A 260 9.35 -4.30 -24.44
N LYS A 261 8.91 -4.42 -25.69
CA LYS A 261 7.50 -4.40 -26.06
C LYS A 261 7.22 -5.48 -27.08
N GLY A 262 6.08 -6.13 -26.95
CA GLY A 262 5.60 -7.11 -27.91
C GLY A 262 4.15 -7.44 -27.70
N ASP A 263 3.59 -8.15 -28.65
CA ASP A 263 2.21 -8.60 -28.67
C ASP A 263 2.11 -10.10 -28.99
N SER A 264 1.03 -10.70 -28.56
CA SER A 264 0.65 -12.07 -28.90
C SER A 264 -0.86 -12.14 -28.98
N GLY A 265 -1.39 -12.12 -30.19
CA GLY A 265 -2.82 -11.97 -30.44
C GLY A 265 -3.32 -10.59 -29.98
N ASP A 266 -4.33 -10.59 -29.12
CA ASP A 266 -4.87 -9.34 -28.55
C ASP A 266 -4.14 -8.88 -27.26
N ASN A 267 -3.17 -9.67 -26.78
CA ASN A 267 -2.43 -9.38 -25.57
C ASN A 267 -1.13 -8.61 -25.88
N VAL A 268 -0.91 -7.52 -25.19
CA VAL A 268 0.31 -6.69 -25.31
C VAL A 268 1.05 -6.71 -23.97
N ALA A 269 2.38 -6.82 -24.02
CA ALA A 269 3.22 -6.64 -22.85
C ALA A 269 4.32 -5.61 -23.12
N GLU A 270 4.50 -4.71 -22.18
CA GLU A 270 5.57 -3.73 -22.13
C GLU A 270 6.33 -3.89 -20.82
N VAL A 271 7.66 -3.89 -20.90
CA VAL A 271 8.54 -3.96 -19.73
C VAL A 271 9.64 -2.91 -19.88
N ALA A 272 9.82 -2.11 -18.84
CA ALA A 272 10.97 -1.22 -18.70
C ALA A 272 11.75 -1.61 -17.46
N MET A 273 13.08 -1.75 -17.56
CA MET A 273 13.89 -2.14 -16.42
C MET A 273 15.29 -1.52 -16.45
N GLN A 274 15.84 -1.26 -15.26
CA GLN A 274 17.21 -0.78 -15.10
C GLN A 274 17.77 -1.27 -13.76
N TYR A 275 19.06 -1.64 -13.76
CA TYR A 275 19.76 -2.01 -12.54
C TYR A 275 20.43 -0.79 -11.90
N ASN A 276 20.48 -0.76 -10.59
CA ASN A 276 21.02 0.31 -9.78
C ASN A 276 21.95 -0.20 -8.66
N ASP A 277 22.52 0.72 -7.90
CA ASP A 277 23.50 0.46 -6.86
C ASP A 277 22.91 -0.15 -5.57
N SER A 278 21.57 -0.19 -5.42
CA SER A 278 20.89 -0.73 -4.23
C SER A 278 20.92 -2.26 -4.16
N TYR A 279 20.45 -2.81 -3.05
CA TYR A 279 20.30 -4.25 -2.83
C TYR A 279 18.84 -4.73 -2.94
N ASN A 280 17.90 -3.80 -2.94
CA ASN A 280 16.48 -4.11 -2.99
C ASN A 280 15.98 -4.22 -4.43
N GLU A 281 15.02 -5.12 -4.65
CA GLU A 281 14.25 -5.13 -5.90
C GLU A 281 13.05 -4.20 -5.79
N LEU A 282 12.69 -3.55 -6.89
CA LEU A 282 11.44 -2.85 -7.06
C LEU A 282 10.77 -3.34 -8.34
N LEU A 283 9.70 -4.11 -8.18
CA LEU A 283 8.85 -4.54 -9.27
C LEU A 283 7.48 -3.88 -9.13
N LEU A 284 7.08 -3.14 -10.16
CA LEU A 284 5.74 -2.59 -10.29
C LEU A 284 5.05 -3.28 -11.46
N SER A 285 3.92 -3.91 -11.21
CA SER A 285 3.19 -4.63 -12.23
C SER A 285 1.78 -4.10 -12.40
N PHE A 286 1.33 -4.01 -13.66
CA PHE A 286 0.07 -3.43 -14.06
C PHE A 286 -0.64 -4.29 -15.10
N ALA A 287 -1.95 -4.42 -14.98
CA ALA A 287 -2.80 -5.04 -15.96
C ALA A 287 -3.93 -4.07 -16.34
N ASN A 288 -4.01 -3.67 -17.62
CA ASN A 288 -4.94 -2.64 -18.10
C ASN A 288 -4.88 -1.35 -17.24
N ASN A 289 -3.65 -0.88 -16.93
CA ASN A 289 -3.35 0.28 -16.08
C ASN A 289 -3.76 0.17 -14.60
N ILE A 290 -4.24 -1.01 -14.17
CA ILE A 290 -4.54 -1.29 -12.76
C ILE A 290 -3.29 -1.85 -12.10
N ASN A 291 -2.88 -1.28 -10.98
CA ASN A 291 -1.76 -1.77 -10.19
C ASN A 291 -2.08 -3.14 -9.57
N THR A 292 -1.23 -4.12 -9.87
CA THR A 292 -1.33 -5.48 -9.33
C THR A 292 -0.30 -5.65 -8.20
N GLY A 293 -0.53 -4.97 -7.07
CA GLY A 293 0.41 -4.92 -5.94
C GLY A 293 0.73 -6.28 -5.31
N GLU A 294 -0.12 -7.29 -5.53
CA GLU A 294 0.08 -8.68 -5.12
C GLU A 294 0.69 -9.53 -6.25
N GLY A 295 1.10 -8.88 -7.37
CA GLY A 295 1.71 -9.53 -8.52
C GLY A 295 0.71 -10.23 -9.44
N GLY A 296 1.10 -11.40 -9.92
CA GLY A 296 0.27 -12.24 -10.79
C GLY A 296 1.08 -12.92 -11.89
N THR A 297 0.38 -13.59 -12.80
CA THR A 297 0.97 -14.43 -13.85
C THR A 297 1.93 -13.68 -14.77
N HIS A 298 1.69 -12.41 -15.06
CA HIS A 298 2.55 -11.56 -15.90
C HIS A 298 3.89 -11.27 -15.19
N GLU A 299 3.87 -11.01 -13.89
CA GLU A 299 5.07 -10.81 -13.07
C GLU A 299 5.87 -12.11 -12.93
N ASP A 300 5.19 -13.24 -12.71
CA ASP A 300 5.81 -14.57 -12.72
C ASP A 300 6.52 -14.86 -14.05
N GLY A 301 5.87 -14.51 -15.17
CA GLY A 301 6.43 -14.66 -16.50
C GLY A 301 7.72 -13.87 -16.70
N PHE A 302 7.73 -12.63 -16.22
CA PHE A 302 8.92 -11.76 -16.22
C PHE A 302 10.04 -12.35 -15.36
N LYS A 303 9.77 -12.70 -14.09
CA LYS A 303 10.75 -13.25 -13.16
C LYS A 303 11.42 -14.53 -13.70
N GLN A 304 10.62 -15.43 -14.27
CA GLN A 304 11.12 -16.66 -14.89
C GLN A 304 11.97 -16.39 -16.12
N ALA A 305 11.53 -15.49 -17.01
CA ALA A 305 12.27 -15.16 -18.21
C ALA A 305 13.62 -14.48 -17.90
N LEU A 306 13.61 -13.49 -16.99
CA LEU A 306 14.81 -12.79 -16.56
C LEU A 306 15.86 -13.77 -16.04
N THR A 307 15.47 -14.63 -15.09
CA THR A 307 16.37 -15.63 -14.49
C THR A 307 16.94 -16.59 -15.55
N ARG A 308 16.10 -17.02 -16.48
CA ARG A 308 16.52 -17.93 -17.57
C ARG A 308 17.51 -17.26 -18.52
N VAL A 309 17.23 -16.04 -18.96
CA VAL A 309 18.09 -15.29 -19.91
C VAL A 309 19.44 -14.96 -19.28
N LEU A 310 19.47 -14.48 -18.03
CA LEU A 310 20.72 -14.19 -17.34
C LEU A 310 21.60 -15.44 -17.23
N ASN A 311 21.03 -16.57 -16.78
CA ASN A 311 21.77 -17.82 -16.66
C ASN A 311 22.28 -18.33 -18.02
N ALA A 312 21.43 -18.31 -19.05
CA ALA A 312 21.80 -18.74 -20.39
C ALA A 312 22.95 -17.89 -20.98
N TYR A 313 22.85 -16.56 -20.86
CA TYR A 313 23.89 -15.64 -21.35
C TYR A 313 25.18 -15.78 -20.54
N ALA A 314 25.10 -15.90 -19.21
CA ALA A 314 26.27 -16.07 -18.35
C ALA A 314 27.06 -17.34 -18.69
N ARG A 315 26.38 -18.45 -18.99
CA ARG A 315 27.04 -19.71 -19.42
C ARG A 315 27.60 -19.60 -20.83
N LYS A 316 26.84 -19.07 -21.79
CA LYS A 316 27.26 -18.89 -23.18
C LYS A 316 28.56 -18.08 -23.26
N ASN A 317 28.73 -17.08 -22.40
CA ASN A 317 29.87 -16.17 -22.39
C ASN A 317 30.93 -16.50 -21.31
N ASN A 318 30.89 -17.69 -20.69
CA ASN A 318 31.82 -18.15 -19.67
C ASN A 318 31.94 -17.26 -18.43
N LEU A 319 30.90 -16.48 -18.10
CA LEU A 319 30.80 -15.70 -16.86
C LEU A 319 30.45 -16.60 -15.65
N LEU A 320 29.76 -17.69 -15.91
CA LEU A 320 29.54 -18.82 -14.99
C LEU A 320 30.21 -20.08 -15.56
N LYS A 321 30.98 -20.78 -14.74
CA LYS A 321 31.60 -22.07 -15.08
C LYS A 321 30.55 -23.19 -15.05
N ASP A 322 30.79 -24.28 -15.77
CA ASP A 322 29.89 -25.45 -15.75
C ASP A 322 29.73 -26.07 -14.35
N SER A 323 30.73 -25.92 -13.49
CA SER A 323 30.70 -26.35 -12.09
C SER A 323 29.88 -25.46 -11.17
N ASP A 324 29.59 -24.22 -11.58
CA ASP A 324 28.92 -23.24 -10.75
C ASP A 324 27.40 -23.51 -10.76
N LYS A 325 26.72 -23.22 -9.65
CA LYS A 325 25.28 -23.26 -9.58
C LYS A 325 24.67 -22.16 -10.46
N ASN A 326 23.46 -22.39 -10.95
CA ASN A 326 22.69 -21.32 -11.59
C ASN A 326 22.38 -20.23 -10.57
N LEU A 327 22.31 -18.98 -11.06
CA LEU A 327 21.81 -17.83 -10.28
C LEU A 327 20.35 -18.07 -9.93
N SER A 328 19.97 -17.80 -8.69
CA SER A 328 18.57 -17.84 -8.25
C SER A 328 17.79 -16.64 -8.82
N GLY A 329 16.46 -16.68 -8.72
CA GLY A 329 15.63 -15.55 -9.11
C GLY A 329 15.93 -14.30 -8.27
N GLU A 330 16.18 -14.44 -6.97
CA GLU A 330 16.54 -13.34 -6.07
C GLU A 330 17.88 -12.73 -6.45
N ASP A 331 18.91 -13.56 -6.74
CA ASP A 331 20.21 -13.09 -7.21
C ASP A 331 20.08 -12.21 -8.47
N CYS A 332 19.21 -12.63 -9.40
CA CYS A 332 18.98 -11.93 -10.66
C CYS A 332 18.22 -10.61 -10.50
N ARG A 333 17.55 -10.40 -9.37
CA ARG A 333 16.73 -9.20 -9.13
C ARG A 333 17.32 -8.23 -8.10
N GLU A 334 18.48 -8.53 -7.50
CA GLU A 334 19.16 -7.60 -6.59
C GLU A 334 19.48 -6.27 -7.31
N GLY A 335 18.95 -5.15 -6.80
CA GLY A 335 19.12 -3.82 -7.36
C GLY A 335 18.39 -3.60 -8.69
N LEU A 336 17.35 -4.36 -8.97
CA LEU A 336 16.52 -4.21 -10.16
C LEU A 336 15.34 -3.27 -9.87
N THR A 337 15.16 -2.25 -10.69
CA THR A 337 13.89 -1.54 -10.85
C THR A 337 13.25 -1.98 -12.17
N ALA A 338 12.03 -2.52 -12.12
CA ALA A 338 11.31 -2.92 -13.32
C ALA A 338 9.82 -2.59 -13.22
N ILE A 339 9.27 -2.17 -14.36
CA ILE A 339 7.85 -1.88 -14.55
C ILE A 339 7.33 -2.82 -15.63
N ILE A 340 6.28 -3.57 -15.30
CA ILE A 340 5.65 -4.55 -16.17
C ILE A 340 4.22 -4.09 -16.41
N SER A 341 3.88 -3.72 -17.64
CA SER A 341 2.54 -3.31 -18.03
C SER A 341 1.99 -4.26 -19.08
N VAL A 342 0.87 -4.90 -18.79
CA VAL A 342 0.18 -5.75 -19.74
C VAL A 342 -1.18 -5.19 -20.09
N LYS A 343 -1.59 -5.37 -21.35
CA LYS A 343 -2.90 -5.00 -21.86
C LYS A 343 -3.54 -6.24 -22.46
N LEU A 344 -4.71 -6.58 -21.97
CA LEU A 344 -5.46 -7.76 -22.38
C LEU A 344 -6.96 -7.48 -22.41
N ARG A 345 -7.67 -8.22 -23.26
CA ARG A 345 -9.10 -7.98 -23.53
C ARG A 345 -9.97 -8.34 -22.32
N GLU A 346 -9.71 -9.47 -21.68
CA GLU A 346 -10.51 -10.03 -20.59
C GLU A 346 -9.63 -10.33 -19.38
N PRO A 347 -9.22 -9.31 -18.59
CA PRO A 347 -8.42 -9.54 -17.40
C PRO A 347 -9.24 -10.22 -16.30
N GLN A 348 -8.64 -11.25 -15.69
CA GLN A 348 -9.19 -11.96 -14.55
C GLN A 348 -8.33 -11.64 -13.33
N PHE A 349 -8.94 -11.01 -12.33
CA PHE A 349 -8.26 -10.66 -11.09
C PHE A 349 -8.71 -11.58 -9.94
N GLU A 350 -7.79 -11.84 -9.03
CA GLU A 350 -8.13 -12.44 -7.74
C GLU A 350 -8.65 -11.33 -6.81
N GLY A 351 -9.94 -11.44 -6.43
CA GLY A 351 -10.59 -10.49 -5.52
C GLY A 351 -11.07 -9.17 -6.15
N GLN A 352 -11.90 -8.45 -5.39
CA GLN A 352 -12.52 -7.18 -5.81
C GLN A 352 -11.51 -6.03 -5.92
N THR A 353 -10.44 -6.06 -5.13
CA THR A 353 -9.39 -5.03 -5.13
C THR A 353 -8.50 -5.07 -6.38
N LYS A 354 -8.66 -6.08 -7.24
CA LYS A 354 -7.89 -6.28 -8.47
C LYS A 354 -6.36 -6.35 -8.25
N GLY A 355 -5.94 -6.74 -7.03
CA GLY A 355 -4.54 -6.72 -6.61
C GLY A 355 -3.64 -7.74 -7.30
N LYS A 356 -4.20 -8.82 -7.88
CA LYS A 356 -3.44 -9.90 -8.50
C LYS A 356 -4.07 -10.38 -9.81
N LEU A 357 -3.27 -10.49 -10.86
CA LEU A 357 -3.71 -10.98 -12.16
C LEU A 357 -3.67 -12.52 -12.23
N GLY A 358 -4.80 -13.15 -12.56
CA GLY A 358 -4.96 -14.60 -12.64
C GLY A 358 -4.79 -15.23 -14.03
N ASN A 359 -4.87 -14.46 -15.12
CA ASN A 359 -4.79 -14.96 -16.50
C ASN A 359 -3.53 -15.78 -16.77
N THR A 360 -3.68 -17.11 -16.88
CA THR A 360 -2.53 -18.04 -17.00
C THR A 360 -1.72 -17.86 -18.28
N GLU A 361 -2.36 -17.44 -19.38
CA GLU A 361 -1.72 -17.17 -20.66
C GLU A 361 -0.70 -16.02 -20.58
N MET A 362 -0.91 -15.03 -19.70
CA MET A 362 -0.01 -13.87 -19.58
C MET A 362 1.38 -14.26 -19.08
N ARG A 363 1.52 -15.34 -18.31
CA ARG A 363 2.83 -15.88 -17.93
C ARG A 363 3.66 -16.26 -19.16
N GLN A 364 3.04 -16.92 -20.14
CA GLN A 364 3.72 -17.35 -21.35
C GLN A 364 4.02 -16.17 -22.28
N VAL A 365 3.06 -15.27 -22.46
CA VAL A 365 3.19 -14.06 -23.31
C VAL A 365 4.35 -13.20 -22.83
N VAL A 366 4.35 -12.81 -21.56
CA VAL A 366 5.41 -11.98 -20.98
C VAL A 366 6.75 -12.72 -21.03
N SER A 367 6.77 -14.02 -20.67
CA SER A 367 8.01 -14.82 -20.69
C SER A 367 8.60 -14.93 -22.09
N ALA A 368 7.79 -15.08 -23.12
CA ALA A 368 8.27 -15.15 -24.51
C ALA A 368 8.85 -13.82 -24.98
N ILE A 369 8.12 -12.72 -24.78
CA ILE A 369 8.54 -11.36 -25.18
C ILE A 369 9.83 -10.96 -24.46
N VAL A 370 9.90 -11.15 -23.14
CA VAL A 370 11.09 -10.83 -22.37
C VAL A 370 12.30 -11.68 -22.81
N THR A 371 12.09 -12.99 -23.04
CA THR A 371 13.18 -13.87 -23.50
C THR A 371 13.74 -13.43 -24.84
N ASP A 372 12.89 -13.16 -25.82
CA ASP A 372 13.29 -12.72 -27.15
C ASP A 372 14.02 -11.37 -27.10
N LYS A 373 13.37 -10.35 -26.54
CA LYS A 373 13.88 -8.99 -26.56
C LYS A 373 15.12 -8.80 -25.69
N LEU A 374 15.14 -9.41 -24.48
CA LEU A 374 16.29 -9.28 -23.59
C LEU A 374 17.51 -10.05 -24.10
N THR A 375 17.31 -11.20 -24.75
CA THR A 375 18.41 -11.94 -25.38
C THR A 375 19.03 -11.12 -26.51
N THR A 376 18.20 -10.54 -27.38
CA THR A 376 18.67 -9.65 -28.45
C THR A 376 19.41 -8.44 -27.89
N TYR A 377 18.83 -7.78 -26.88
CA TYR A 377 19.46 -6.61 -26.25
C TYR A 377 20.83 -6.93 -25.66
N PHE A 378 21.01 -8.09 -25.01
CA PHE A 378 22.29 -8.51 -24.44
C PHE A 378 23.34 -8.84 -25.51
N GLU A 379 22.92 -9.38 -26.65
CA GLU A 379 23.83 -9.61 -27.77
C GLU A 379 24.30 -8.30 -28.43
N GLU A 380 23.41 -7.30 -28.49
CA GLU A 380 23.73 -5.95 -28.98
C GLU A 380 24.54 -5.12 -27.97
N ASN A 381 24.34 -5.35 -26.65
CA ASN A 381 24.94 -4.58 -25.57
C ASN A 381 25.71 -5.47 -24.57
N PRO A 382 26.82 -6.12 -25.00
CA PRO A 382 27.51 -7.12 -24.17
C PRO A 382 28.13 -6.53 -22.90
N GLN A 383 28.48 -5.24 -22.87
CA GLN A 383 29.00 -4.58 -21.66
C GLN A 383 27.92 -4.42 -20.61
N VAL A 384 26.72 -4.00 -20.99
CA VAL A 384 25.57 -3.90 -20.08
C VAL A 384 25.20 -5.28 -19.53
N ALA A 385 25.12 -6.29 -20.40
CA ALA A 385 24.86 -7.66 -19.99
C ALA A 385 25.88 -8.16 -18.96
N ARG A 386 27.16 -7.86 -19.15
CA ARG A 386 28.24 -8.22 -18.22
C ARG A 386 28.06 -7.54 -16.86
N ILE A 387 27.79 -6.23 -16.81
CA ILE A 387 27.56 -5.48 -15.57
C ILE A 387 26.40 -6.11 -14.77
N ILE A 388 25.29 -6.38 -15.43
CA ILE A 388 24.10 -6.99 -14.82
C ILE A 388 24.42 -8.39 -14.24
N ILE A 389 25.09 -9.23 -15.01
CA ILE A 389 25.45 -10.58 -14.59
C ILE A 389 26.49 -10.57 -13.46
N GLU A 390 27.48 -9.69 -13.49
CA GLU A 390 28.48 -9.55 -12.43
C GLU A 390 27.82 -9.10 -11.12
N LYS A 391 26.80 -8.23 -11.17
CA LYS A 391 25.98 -7.88 -10.00
C LYS A 391 25.24 -9.10 -9.45
N ALA A 392 24.55 -9.86 -10.29
CA ALA A 392 23.83 -11.07 -9.90
C ALA A 392 24.77 -12.15 -9.33
N ILE A 393 25.97 -12.35 -9.90
CA ILE A 393 26.99 -13.26 -9.35
C ILE A 393 27.48 -12.79 -7.98
N THR A 394 27.62 -11.49 -7.78
CA THR A 394 28.01 -10.90 -6.51
C THR A 394 26.92 -11.12 -5.45
N ALA A 395 25.66 -10.95 -5.81
CA ALA A 395 24.49 -11.26 -4.97
C ALA A 395 24.47 -12.74 -4.56
N SER A 396 24.64 -13.64 -5.52
CA SER A 396 24.68 -15.10 -5.29
C SER A 396 25.79 -15.51 -4.33
N ARG A 397 27.00 -14.94 -4.48
CA ARG A 397 28.11 -15.18 -3.55
C ARG A 397 27.82 -14.70 -2.14
N ALA A 398 27.18 -13.53 -2.01
CA ALA A 398 26.78 -13.00 -0.71
C ALA A 398 25.70 -13.87 -0.06
N ALA A 399 24.69 -14.32 -0.81
CA ALA A 399 23.66 -15.24 -0.33
C ALA A 399 24.25 -16.59 0.12
N GLU A 400 25.21 -17.15 -0.64
CA GLU A 400 25.90 -18.39 -0.25
C GLU A 400 26.74 -18.21 1.04
N ALA A 401 27.42 -17.08 1.18
CA ALA A 401 28.16 -16.76 2.39
C ALA A 401 27.24 -16.64 3.61
N ALA A 402 26.09 -16.00 3.45
CA ALA A 402 25.04 -15.90 4.48
C ALA A 402 24.53 -17.30 4.89
N ARG A 403 24.23 -18.16 3.92
CA ARG A 403 23.78 -19.53 4.18
C ARG A 403 24.84 -20.34 4.95
N LYS A 404 26.11 -20.27 4.54
CA LYS A 404 27.21 -20.93 5.25
C LYS A 404 27.39 -20.42 6.68
N ALA A 405 27.27 -19.11 6.91
CA ALA A 405 27.35 -18.52 8.25
C ALA A 405 26.19 -19.03 9.12
N ARG A 406 24.97 -19.10 8.59
CA ARG A 406 23.80 -19.64 9.28
C ARG A 406 23.95 -21.13 9.64
N GLU A 407 24.43 -21.95 8.71
CA GLU A 407 24.69 -23.37 8.95
C GLU A 407 25.76 -23.57 10.01
N ALA A 408 26.83 -22.76 9.99
CA ALA A 408 27.89 -22.80 10.98
C ALA A 408 27.40 -22.44 12.40
N THR A 409 26.48 -21.47 12.49
CA THR A 409 25.82 -21.07 13.75
C THR A 409 24.91 -22.20 14.27
N ARG A 410 24.11 -22.83 13.40
CA ARG A 410 23.28 -24.00 13.77
C ARG A 410 24.11 -25.20 14.23
N ARG A 411 25.30 -25.43 13.64
CA ARG A 411 26.19 -26.54 14.02
C ARG A 411 26.94 -26.32 15.33
N LYS A 412 27.11 -25.05 15.75
CA LYS A 412 27.77 -24.71 17.03
C LYS A 412 26.91 -24.98 18.27
N SER A 413 25.61 -25.26 18.08
CA SER A 413 24.68 -25.61 19.17
C SER A 413 24.02 -26.97 18.97
N PRO A 414 24.74 -28.08 18.81
CA PRO A 414 24.12 -29.40 18.65
C PRO A 414 23.57 -29.99 19.95
N LEU A 415 23.87 -29.41 21.11
CA LEU A 415 23.45 -29.87 22.46
C LEU A 415 22.33 -29.00 23.06
N GLU A 416 22.11 -27.79 22.55
CA GLU A 416 20.95 -26.99 22.87
C GLU A 416 20.00 -27.14 21.67
N GLY A 417 18.99 -27.99 21.78
CA GLY A 417 17.91 -28.09 20.82
C GLY A 417 17.41 -26.69 20.49
N VAL A 418 16.96 -26.43 19.26
CA VAL A 418 16.55 -25.11 18.69
C VAL A 418 16.12 -24.15 19.81
N GLY A 419 17.15 -23.61 20.54
CA GLY A 419 16.93 -22.83 21.75
C GLY A 419 16.39 -21.47 21.35
N LEU A 420 15.30 -21.11 21.98
CA LEU A 420 14.80 -19.74 21.96
C LEU A 420 15.90 -18.78 22.41
N PRO A 421 15.93 -17.55 21.86
CA PRO A 421 16.92 -16.55 22.27
C PRO A 421 16.97 -16.41 23.79
N SER A 422 18.14 -16.34 24.39
CA SER A 422 18.33 -16.22 25.85
C SER A 422 17.60 -15.00 26.45
N LYS A 423 17.33 -13.97 25.64
CA LYS A 423 16.59 -12.76 26.02
C LYS A 423 15.07 -12.86 25.79
N LEU A 424 14.59 -13.95 25.20
CA LEU A 424 13.15 -14.19 25.06
C LEU A 424 12.59 -14.81 26.33
N LYS A 425 11.70 -14.10 26.98
CA LYS A 425 10.88 -14.64 28.06
C LYS A 425 9.55 -15.10 27.44
N ASP A 426 9.47 -16.38 27.10
CA ASP A 426 8.33 -16.97 26.38
C ASP A 426 7.06 -17.07 27.25
N CYS A 427 5.94 -17.29 26.62
CA CYS A 427 4.65 -17.57 27.26
C CYS A 427 4.37 -19.07 27.32
N SER A 428 3.40 -19.48 28.16
CA SER A 428 3.05 -20.89 28.34
C SER A 428 1.99 -21.40 27.35
N GLU A 429 1.22 -20.51 26.73
CA GLU A 429 0.20 -20.85 25.73
C GLU A 429 0.85 -21.42 24.46
N ARG A 430 0.26 -22.49 23.92
CA ARG A 430 0.72 -23.18 22.71
C ARG A 430 -0.10 -22.81 21.48
N ASN A 431 -1.33 -22.32 21.67
CA ASN A 431 -2.14 -21.83 20.57
C ASN A 431 -1.66 -20.43 20.17
N ASN A 432 -0.99 -20.33 19.01
CA ASN A 432 -0.42 -19.10 18.51
C ASN A 432 -1.48 -17.98 18.31
N GLU A 433 -2.74 -18.30 17.99
CA GLU A 433 -3.82 -17.32 17.81
C GLU A 433 -4.09 -16.45 19.06
N ARG A 434 -3.72 -16.96 20.24
CA ARG A 434 -3.92 -16.28 21.52
C ARG A 434 -2.66 -15.64 22.07
N THR A 435 -1.52 -15.78 21.40
CA THR A 435 -0.23 -15.35 21.92
C THR A 435 0.23 -14.02 21.33
N GLU A 436 1.00 -13.28 22.12
CA GLU A 436 1.52 -11.97 21.81
C GLU A 436 3.02 -11.89 22.12
N LEU A 437 3.79 -11.30 21.22
CA LEU A 437 5.21 -11.00 21.42
C LEU A 437 5.41 -9.49 21.53
N PHE A 438 5.85 -9.02 22.69
CA PHE A 438 6.31 -7.65 22.87
C PHE A 438 7.81 -7.57 22.59
N ILE A 439 8.20 -6.77 21.62
CA ILE A 439 9.58 -6.41 21.33
C ILE A 439 9.84 -5.09 22.03
N VAL A 440 10.68 -5.14 23.10
CA VAL A 440 10.86 -4.03 24.04
C VAL A 440 12.26 -3.45 23.92
N GLU A 441 12.36 -2.14 23.97
CA GLU A 441 13.63 -1.43 23.98
C GLU A 441 14.32 -1.56 25.35
N GLY A 442 15.51 -2.12 25.34
CA GLY A 442 16.39 -2.17 26.53
C GLY A 442 16.00 -3.20 27.59
N ASP A 443 16.96 -3.47 28.46
CA ASP A 443 16.77 -4.45 29.54
C ASP A 443 15.96 -3.88 30.72
N SER A 444 15.95 -2.56 30.93
CA SER A 444 15.17 -1.91 31.98
C SER A 444 13.68 -2.03 31.72
N ALA A 445 13.22 -1.54 30.57
CA ALA A 445 11.83 -1.67 30.15
C ALA A 445 11.42 -3.15 29.98
N GLY A 446 12.33 -4.00 29.45
CA GLY A 446 12.14 -5.43 29.37
C GLY A 446 11.97 -6.13 30.71
N GLY A 447 12.60 -5.60 31.77
CA GLY A 447 12.40 -6.05 33.17
C GLY A 447 10.97 -5.75 33.64
N SER A 448 10.57 -4.48 33.61
CA SER A 448 9.22 -4.03 33.99
C SER A 448 8.12 -4.77 33.21
N ALA A 449 8.28 -4.90 31.88
CA ALA A 449 7.36 -5.64 31.04
C ALA A 449 7.28 -7.13 31.41
N SER A 450 8.41 -7.75 31.71
CA SER A 450 8.45 -9.16 32.12
C SER A 450 7.76 -9.43 33.45
N ASP A 451 7.83 -8.50 34.38
CA ASP A 451 7.21 -8.61 35.68
C ASP A 451 5.72 -8.26 35.64
N GLY A 452 5.34 -7.33 34.77
CA GLY A 452 3.95 -6.87 34.58
C GLY A 452 3.09 -7.76 33.67
N ARG A 453 3.68 -8.55 32.75
CA ARG A 453 2.97 -9.32 31.74
C ARG A 453 2.07 -10.44 32.26
N ASP A 454 1.09 -10.85 31.53
CA ASP A 454 0.45 -12.14 31.71
C ASP A 454 1.30 -13.25 31.05
N ARG A 455 1.96 -14.05 31.88
CA ARG A 455 2.88 -15.12 31.44
C ARG A 455 2.17 -16.24 30.67
N ARG A 456 0.85 -16.29 30.69
CA ARG A 456 0.11 -17.32 29.96
C ARG A 456 0.22 -17.10 28.46
N PHE A 457 0.01 -15.87 27.97
CA PHE A 457 -0.09 -15.60 26.55
C PHE A 457 0.85 -14.49 26.03
N GLN A 458 1.54 -13.75 26.91
CA GLN A 458 2.46 -12.69 26.50
C GLN A 458 3.91 -13.11 26.66
N ALA A 459 4.67 -12.98 25.57
CA ALA A 459 6.12 -13.16 25.54
C ALA A 459 6.82 -11.80 25.43
N ILE A 460 8.02 -11.67 26.01
CA ILE A 460 8.84 -10.45 25.97
C ILE A 460 10.18 -10.77 25.36
N LEU A 461 10.56 -10.00 24.34
CA LEU A 461 11.90 -9.98 23.75
C LEU A 461 12.55 -8.61 23.99
N SER A 462 13.53 -8.56 24.86
CA SER A 462 14.28 -7.33 25.13
C SER A 462 15.39 -7.13 24.10
N LEU A 463 15.41 -5.97 23.45
CA LEU A 463 16.48 -5.56 22.53
C LEU A 463 17.59 -4.83 23.30
N TRP A 464 18.80 -4.83 22.78
CA TRP A 464 19.93 -4.09 23.34
C TRP A 464 20.52 -3.10 22.33
N GLY A 465 20.05 -1.87 22.42
CA GLY A 465 20.46 -0.77 21.54
C GLY A 465 19.99 -0.92 20.10
N LYS A 466 20.37 0.04 19.27
CA LYS A 466 19.93 0.14 17.87
C LYS A 466 20.37 -1.07 17.05
N MET A 467 19.47 -1.59 16.25
CA MET A 467 19.74 -2.72 15.36
C MET A 467 20.30 -2.24 14.01
N LEU A 468 20.70 -3.20 13.18
CA LEU A 468 21.15 -2.94 11.82
C LEU A 468 20.03 -2.30 10.99
N ASN A 469 20.34 -1.22 10.29
CA ASN A 469 19.47 -0.69 9.25
C ASN A 469 19.54 -1.61 8.02
N VAL A 470 18.50 -2.41 7.83
CA VAL A 470 18.45 -3.42 6.76
C VAL A 470 18.26 -2.81 5.36
N GLU A 471 17.81 -1.55 5.27
CA GLU A 471 17.74 -0.83 3.99
C GLU A 471 19.12 -0.68 3.34
N LYS A 472 20.17 -0.56 4.15
CA LYS A 472 21.57 -0.38 3.75
C LYS A 472 22.38 -1.67 3.77
N ALA A 473 21.75 -2.81 3.98
CA ALA A 473 22.48 -4.04 4.26
C ALA A 473 22.01 -5.19 3.38
N ARG A 474 22.95 -5.94 2.84
CA ARG A 474 22.66 -7.21 2.18
C ARG A 474 22.17 -8.26 3.16
N LEU A 475 21.49 -9.25 2.65
CA LEU A 475 20.88 -10.34 3.43
C LEU A 475 21.89 -11.12 4.28
N ASP A 476 23.15 -11.28 3.82
CA ASP A 476 24.24 -11.91 4.59
C ASP A 476 24.55 -11.15 5.89
N LYS A 477 24.49 -9.82 5.85
CA LYS A 477 24.66 -8.98 7.04
C LYS A 477 23.48 -9.09 7.99
N VAL A 478 22.28 -9.26 7.47
CA VAL A 478 21.05 -9.48 8.25
C VAL A 478 21.17 -10.80 9.03
N TYR A 479 21.52 -11.89 8.34
CA TYR A 479 21.72 -13.21 8.96
C TYR A 479 22.93 -13.31 9.91
N SER A 480 23.91 -12.43 9.79
CA SER A 480 25.05 -12.39 10.72
C SER A 480 24.87 -11.41 11.88
N ASN A 481 23.77 -10.64 11.89
CA ASN A 481 23.54 -9.62 12.90
C ASN A 481 22.99 -10.21 14.20
N GLU A 482 23.74 -10.09 15.30
CA GLU A 482 23.39 -10.64 16.59
C GLU A 482 22.10 -10.09 17.19
N LYS A 483 21.65 -8.89 16.77
CA LYS A 483 20.42 -8.25 17.25
C LYS A 483 19.18 -8.65 16.46
N LEU A 484 19.33 -8.98 15.18
CA LEU A 484 18.20 -9.41 14.32
C LEU A 484 17.91 -10.90 14.45
N LEU A 485 18.94 -11.74 14.67
CA LEU A 485 18.74 -13.19 14.84
C LEU A 485 17.74 -13.55 15.94
N PRO A 486 17.75 -12.93 17.14
CA PRO A 486 16.74 -13.19 18.16
C PRO A 486 15.33 -12.85 17.72
N ILE A 487 15.12 -11.79 16.93
CA ILE A 487 13.81 -11.41 16.40
C ILE A 487 13.32 -12.46 15.40
N ILE A 488 14.18 -12.85 14.45
CA ILE A 488 13.86 -13.88 13.43
C ILE A 488 13.49 -15.20 14.12
N ALA A 489 14.27 -15.61 15.14
CA ALA A 489 14.02 -16.84 15.89
C ALA A 489 12.75 -16.77 16.74
N ALA A 490 12.46 -15.62 17.38
CA ALA A 490 11.26 -15.42 18.18
C ALA A 490 10.00 -15.44 17.33
N VAL A 491 9.98 -14.72 16.20
CA VAL A 491 8.84 -14.68 15.27
C VAL A 491 8.58 -16.05 14.64
N GLY A 492 9.63 -16.76 14.24
CA GLY A 492 9.57 -18.14 13.78
C GLY A 492 9.32 -18.34 12.29
N CYS A 493 8.96 -17.28 11.54
CA CYS A 493 8.60 -17.36 10.12
C CYS A 493 9.81 -17.49 9.17
N GLY A 494 11.06 -17.29 9.64
CA GLY A 494 12.20 -17.14 8.74
C GLY A 494 12.19 -15.80 8.01
N ILE A 495 13.13 -15.61 7.08
CA ILE A 495 13.22 -14.45 6.17
C ILE A 495 13.71 -14.89 4.79
N GLY A 496 13.50 -14.09 3.73
CA GLY A 496 13.90 -14.41 2.37
C GLY A 496 13.23 -15.71 1.87
N GLU A 497 14.01 -16.59 1.24
CA GLU A 497 13.51 -17.88 0.71
C GLU A 497 12.92 -18.83 1.77
N ASP A 498 13.31 -18.67 3.03
CA ASP A 498 12.80 -19.49 4.15
C ASP A 498 11.54 -18.93 4.79
N PHE A 499 11.04 -17.78 4.33
CA PHE A 499 9.87 -17.14 4.92
C PHE A 499 8.60 -17.99 4.70
N ASP A 500 7.92 -18.29 5.80
CA ASP A 500 6.65 -19.03 5.80
C ASP A 500 5.75 -18.44 6.90
N ALA A 501 4.73 -17.68 6.50
CA ALA A 501 3.79 -17.03 7.42
C ALA A 501 3.05 -18.03 8.32
N ASN A 502 2.83 -19.27 7.86
CA ASN A 502 2.14 -20.30 8.66
C ASN A 502 2.96 -20.77 9.88
N LYS A 503 4.25 -20.44 9.94
CA LYS A 503 5.14 -20.77 11.06
C LYS A 503 5.20 -19.68 12.12
N ILE A 504 4.33 -18.68 12.03
CA ILE A 504 4.26 -17.61 13.02
C ILE A 504 4.03 -18.19 14.43
N ARG A 505 4.82 -17.74 15.39
CA ARG A 505 4.71 -18.23 16.78
C ARG A 505 3.77 -17.40 17.63
N TYR A 506 3.56 -16.14 17.28
CA TYR A 506 2.71 -15.21 18.01
C TYR A 506 1.79 -14.48 17.07
N ASN A 507 0.48 -14.48 17.37
CA ASN A 507 -0.51 -13.81 16.54
C ASN A 507 -0.31 -12.29 16.46
N LYS A 508 0.16 -11.68 17.55
CA LYS A 508 0.47 -10.25 17.58
C LYS A 508 1.94 -10.04 17.90
N ILE A 509 2.61 -9.26 17.07
CA ILE A 509 3.97 -8.78 17.26
C ILE A 509 3.86 -7.30 17.57
N ILE A 510 4.14 -6.92 18.81
CA ILE A 510 3.90 -5.58 19.35
C ILE A 510 5.23 -4.90 19.59
N ILE A 511 5.49 -3.83 18.84
CA ILE A 511 6.68 -2.98 19.03
C ILE A 511 6.39 -2.03 20.19
N MET A 512 7.18 -2.08 21.24
CA MET A 512 7.07 -1.26 22.43
C MET A 512 8.39 -0.56 22.69
N ALA A 513 8.48 0.70 22.24
CA ALA A 513 9.66 1.56 22.33
C ALA A 513 9.38 2.79 23.17
N ASP A 514 10.43 3.39 23.73
CA ASP A 514 10.35 4.62 24.51
C ASP A 514 9.78 5.80 23.69
N ALA A 515 9.21 6.78 24.36
CA ALA A 515 8.61 7.97 23.73
C ALA A 515 9.64 9.07 23.40
N ASP A 516 10.90 8.69 23.21
CA ASP A 516 12.00 9.60 22.88
C ASP A 516 12.48 9.39 21.41
N VAL A 517 13.50 10.15 21.02
CA VAL A 517 14.08 10.11 19.67
C VAL A 517 14.75 8.76 19.37
N ASP A 518 15.34 8.12 20.37
CA ASP A 518 16.01 6.82 20.21
C ASP A 518 14.98 5.70 20.06
N GLY A 519 13.93 5.69 20.86
CA GLY A 519 12.81 4.75 20.73
C GLY A 519 12.07 4.89 19.39
N SER A 520 11.87 6.13 18.93
CA SER A 520 11.30 6.40 17.60
C SER A 520 12.20 5.84 16.49
N HIS A 521 13.53 5.94 16.63
CA HIS A 521 14.46 5.37 15.67
C HIS A 521 14.46 3.83 15.70
N ILE A 522 14.41 3.20 16.88
CA ILE A 522 14.33 1.74 17.02
C ILE A 522 13.04 1.22 16.41
N ARG A 523 11.90 1.89 16.66
CA ARG A 523 10.61 1.59 16.02
C ARG A 523 10.71 1.63 14.49
N THR A 524 11.34 2.68 13.94
CA THR A 524 11.52 2.81 12.49
C THR A 524 12.42 1.71 11.93
N LEU A 525 13.51 1.33 12.62
CA LEU A 525 14.37 0.22 12.20
C LEU A 525 13.63 -1.13 12.21
N LEU A 526 12.79 -1.38 13.21
CA LEU A 526 11.93 -2.57 13.27
C LEU A 526 10.92 -2.60 12.15
N LEU A 527 10.24 -1.49 11.89
CA LEU A 527 9.29 -1.38 10.78
C LEU A 527 9.98 -1.61 9.43
N THR A 528 11.19 -1.06 9.24
CA THR A 528 12.00 -1.31 8.04
C THR A 528 12.33 -2.79 7.89
N PHE A 529 12.71 -3.46 8.99
CA PHE A 529 13.00 -4.89 8.99
C PHE A 529 11.76 -5.73 8.63
N PHE A 530 10.62 -5.49 9.25
CA PHE A 530 9.38 -6.20 8.93
C PHE A 530 8.93 -5.93 7.51
N PHE A 531 9.01 -4.70 7.04
CA PHE A 531 8.63 -4.34 5.67
C PHE A 531 9.52 -5.02 4.62
N ARG A 532 10.86 -5.05 4.83
CA ARG A 532 11.80 -5.62 3.85
C ARG A 532 11.87 -7.15 3.87
N HIS A 533 11.71 -7.78 5.02
CA HIS A 533 11.99 -9.21 5.17
C HIS A 533 10.81 -10.06 5.66
N MET A 534 9.76 -9.45 6.17
CA MET A 534 8.56 -10.14 6.69
C MET A 534 7.27 -9.39 6.31
N ARG A 535 7.24 -8.78 5.12
CA ARG A 535 6.12 -7.98 4.63
C ARG A 535 4.75 -8.66 4.75
N PRO A 536 4.58 -9.96 4.47
CA PRO A 536 3.28 -10.62 4.62
C PRO A 536 2.72 -10.55 6.05
N LEU A 537 3.56 -10.41 7.10
CA LEU A 537 3.07 -10.24 8.47
C LEU A 537 2.38 -8.88 8.70
N ILE A 538 2.78 -7.85 7.97
CA ILE A 538 2.10 -6.55 7.96
C ILE A 538 0.77 -6.68 7.23
N GLU A 539 0.77 -7.29 6.05
CA GLU A 539 -0.42 -7.49 5.20
C GLU A 539 -1.49 -8.33 5.90
N LEU A 540 -1.08 -9.38 6.61
CA LEU A 540 -1.96 -10.22 7.42
C LEU A 540 -2.38 -9.56 8.76
N GLY A 541 -1.78 -8.42 9.12
CA GLY A 541 -2.14 -7.63 10.29
C GLY A 541 -1.62 -8.17 11.62
N HIS A 542 -0.46 -8.79 11.62
CA HIS A 542 0.19 -9.29 12.82
C HIS A 542 1.08 -8.27 13.54
N VAL A 543 1.43 -7.13 12.91
CA VAL A 543 2.36 -6.15 13.45
C VAL A 543 1.62 -4.96 14.06
N TYR A 544 1.96 -4.61 15.30
CA TYR A 544 1.36 -3.54 16.07
C TYR A 544 2.41 -2.65 16.72
N ILE A 545 2.01 -1.42 17.06
CA ILE A 545 2.81 -0.46 17.84
C ILE A 545 2.03 -0.17 19.12
N ALA A 546 2.64 -0.43 20.26
CA ALA A 546 2.08 -0.07 21.56
C ALA A 546 2.07 1.45 21.74
N GLN A 547 1.04 1.98 22.37
CA GLN A 547 0.88 3.38 22.71
C GLN A 547 0.86 3.53 24.24
N PRO A 548 2.02 3.67 24.91
CA PRO A 548 2.06 3.99 26.33
C PRO A 548 1.59 5.43 26.56
N PRO A 549 1.01 5.78 27.72
CA PRO A 549 0.66 7.14 28.05
C PRO A 549 1.92 8.00 28.21
N LEU A 550 1.83 9.26 27.80
CA LEU A 550 2.92 10.24 27.95
C LEU A 550 2.89 10.94 29.32
N TYR A 551 1.71 11.02 29.95
CA TYR A 551 1.52 11.75 31.19
C TYR A 551 0.70 10.94 32.20
N LYS A 552 1.06 11.13 33.48
CA LYS A 552 0.21 10.79 34.62
C LYS A 552 -0.12 12.07 35.35
N VAL A 553 -1.38 12.41 35.44
CA VAL A 553 -1.91 13.59 36.13
C VAL A 553 -2.55 13.13 37.43
N SER A 554 -2.13 13.65 38.56
CA SER A 554 -2.64 13.20 39.86
C SER A 554 -2.93 14.34 40.82
N ARG A 555 -4.00 14.14 41.65
CA ARG A 555 -4.35 15.02 42.76
C ARG A 555 -4.76 14.16 43.96
N GLY A 556 -3.86 14.09 44.93
CA GLY A 556 -4.04 13.22 46.09
C GLY A 556 -4.01 11.74 45.71
N LYS A 557 -5.15 11.04 45.86
CA LYS A 557 -5.27 9.63 45.51
C LYS A 557 -5.87 9.39 44.11
N GLN A 558 -6.42 10.41 43.48
CA GLN A 558 -6.99 10.32 42.15
C GLN A 558 -5.91 10.57 41.11
N PHE A 559 -5.91 9.81 40.05
CA PHE A 559 -5.01 10.01 38.93
C PHE A 559 -5.65 9.58 37.61
N HIS A 560 -5.22 10.20 36.51
CA HIS A 560 -5.56 9.84 35.15
C HIS A 560 -4.28 9.72 34.32
N TYR A 561 -4.32 8.86 33.32
CA TYR A 561 -3.29 8.79 32.30
C TYR A 561 -3.72 9.57 31.06
N ALA A 562 -2.79 10.26 30.42
CA ALA A 562 -3.05 11.02 29.19
C ALA A 562 -1.99 10.68 28.12
N TYR A 563 -2.44 10.55 26.89
CA TYR A 563 -1.65 10.15 25.73
C TYR A 563 -1.23 11.36 24.88
N THR A 564 -1.94 12.48 25.03
CA THR A 564 -1.67 13.74 24.34
C THR A 564 -1.62 14.91 25.30
N GLU A 565 -1.10 16.06 24.87
CA GLU A 565 -1.12 17.28 25.67
C GLU A 565 -2.54 17.81 25.92
N ALA A 566 -3.42 17.67 24.91
CA ALA A 566 -4.81 18.05 25.03
C ALA A 566 -5.54 17.22 26.11
N GLU A 567 -5.32 15.89 26.13
CA GLU A 567 -5.84 15.01 27.16
C GLU A 567 -5.27 15.35 28.55
N ARG A 568 -3.96 15.64 28.65
CA ARG A 568 -3.33 16.10 29.88
C ARG A 568 -4.06 17.33 30.44
N ASP A 569 -4.31 18.32 29.59
CA ASP A 569 -4.94 19.57 29.99
C ASP A 569 -6.43 19.34 30.39
N ALA A 570 -7.11 18.44 29.71
CA ALA A 570 -8.45 18.00 30.09
C ALA A 570 -8.46 17.29 31.47
N CYS A 571 -7.52 16.37 31.71
CA CYS A 571 -7.35 15.69 32.99
C CYS A 571 -7.04 16.69 34.13
N ILE A 572 -6.23 17.72 33.86
CA ILE A 572 -5.96 18.78 34.84
C ILE A 572 -7.24 19.54 35.18
N ALA A 573 -8.04 19.91 34.18
CA ALA A 573 -9.32 20.61 34.40
C ALA A 573 -10.31 19.74 35.19
N GLU A 574 -10.37 18.45 34.92
CA GLU A 574 -11.25 17.50 35.62
C GLU A 574 -10.84 17.33 37.10
N LEU A 575 -9.54 17.09 37.36
CA LEU A 575 -9.02 16.92 38.71
C LEU A 575 -8.98 18.20 39.53
N ASN A 576 -8.99 19.36 38.90
CA ASN A 576 -8.90 20.68 39.56
C ASN A 576 -9.87 21.71 38.98
N PRO A 577 -11.20 21.44 39.03
CA PRO A 577 -12.20 22.31 38.42
C PRO A 577 -12.24 23.71 39.03
N ASP A 578 -11.81 23.87 40.29
CA ASP A 578 -11.81 25.13 41.01
C ASP A 578 -10.49 25.93 40.85
N GLY A 579 -9.49 25.37 40.19
CA GLY A 579 -8.16 26.01 40.00
C GLY A 579 -7.34 26.24 41.29
N THR A 580 -7.78 25.73 42.44
CA THR A 580 -7.25 26.08 43.77
C THR A 580 -6.27 25.07 44.37
N GLY A 581 -6.04 23.93 43.75
CA GLY A 581 -5.16 22.88 44.27
C GLY A 581 -3.93 22.63 43.41
N LYS A 582 -2.91 21.99 44.03
CA LYS A 582 -1.74 21.53 43.28
C LYS A 582 -2.10 20.20 42.59
N VAL A 583 -1.88 20.13 41.30
CA VAL A 583 -1.94 18.93 40.50
C VAL A 583 -0.50 18.53 40.21
N ASP A 584 -0.16 17.26 40.47
CA ASP A 584 1.14 16.72 40.15
C ASP A 584 1.07 16.06 38.78
N ILE A 585 1.99 16.46 37.88
CA ILE A 585 2.10 15.96 36.52
C ILE A 585 3.43 15.23 36.41
N GLN A 586 3.37 13.96 36.10
CA GLN A 586 4.54 13.15 35.75
C GLN A 586 4.54 12.92 34.25
N ARG A 587 5.60 13.35 33.55
CA ARG A 587 5.83 13.01 32.14
C ARG A 587 6.71 11.76 32.09
N TYR A 588 6.28 10.72 31.39
CA TYR A 588 7.09 9.54 31.11
C TYR A 588 7.93 9.77 29.86
N LYS A 589 9.26 9.64 30.00
CA LYS A 589 10.19 9.72 28.87
C LYS A 589 10.55 8.34 28.32
N GLY A 590 10.49 7.33 29.18
CA GLY A 590 10.76 5.95 28.80
C GLY A 590 9.94 4.94 29.59
N LEU A 591 9.76 3.76 29.01
CA LEU A 591 9.01 2.64 29.61
C LEU A 591 9.65 2.13 30.91
N GLY A 592 10.96 2.32 31.06
CA GLY A 592 11.69 1.97 32.27
C GLY A 592 11.35 2.83 33.50
N GLU A 593 10.65 3.96 33.32
CA GLU A 593 10.15 4.82 34.37
C GLU A 593 8.81 4.34 34.96
N MET A 594 8.15 3.40 34.24
CA MET A 594 6.91 2.78 34.71
C MET A 594 7.21 1.55 35.54
N ASP A 595 6.52 1.44 36.67
CA ASP A 595 6.53 0.17 37.40
C ASP A 595 5.72 -0.92 36.65
N PRO A 596 5.89 -2.21 36.99
CA PRO A 596 5.24 -3.30 36.29
C PRO A 596 3.71 -3.22 36.28
N VAL A 597 3.09 -2.69 37.33
CA VAL A 597 1.64 -2.56 37.45
C VAL A 597 1.15 -1.45 36.51
N GLN A 598 1.82 -0.30 36.50
CA GLN A 598 1.49 0.81 35.60
C GLN A 598 1.60 0.38 34.13
N LEU A 599 2.68 -0.33 33.79
CA LEU A 599 2.90 -0.80 32.43
C LEU A 599 1.84 -1.82 31.99
N TRP A 600 1.43 -2.69 32.91
CA TRP A 600 0.30 -3.61 32.68
C TRP A 600 -1.00 -2.83 32.42
N GLU A 601 -1.41 -1.99 33.36
CA GLU A 601 -2.71 -1.30 33.33
C GLU A 601 -2.89 -0.36 32.13
N THR A 602 -1.80 0.20 31.59
CA THR A 602 -1.86 1.21 30.52
C THR A 602 -1.52 0.66 29.14
N THR A 603 -0.64 -0.35 29.06
CA THR A 603 0.02 -0.70 27.79
C THR A 603 -0.09 -2.19 27.44
N MET A 604 -0.20 -3.08 28.41
CA MET A 604 -0.14 -4.52 28.17
C MET A 604 -1.47 -5.23 28.38
N ASP A 605 -2.36 -4.73 29.25
CA ASP A 605 -3.69 -5.31 29.49
C ASP A 605 -4.55 -5.23 28.23
N PRO A 606 -4.98 -6.36 27.65
CA PRO A 606 -5.82 -6.38 26.45
C PRO A 606 -7.11 -5.57 26.56
N ALA A 607 -7.66 -5.42 27.77
CA ALA A 607 -8.91 -4.71 28.02
C ALA A 607 -8.76 -3.17 28.05
N ARG A 608 -7.55 -2.64 28.25
CA ARG A 608 -7.33 -1.20 28.51
C ARG A 608 -6.33 -0.54 27.56
N ARG A 609 -5.42 -1.33 26.98
CA ARG A 609 -4.31 -0.81 26.16
C ARG A 609 -4.77 -0.20 24.84
N VAL A 610 -4.04 0.80 24.40
CA VAL A 610 -4.16 1.37 23.07
C VAL A 610 -3.01 0.85 22.21
N MET A 611 -3.31 0.36 21.01
CA MET A 611 -2.32 -0.11 20.03
C MET A 611 -2.69 0.38 18.65
N LEU A 612 -1.67 0.74 17.87
CA LEU A 612 -1.83 1.00 16.44
C LEU A 612 -1.49 -0.27 15.65
N ARG A 613 -2.42 -0.74 14.85
CA ARG A 613 -2.14 -1.79 13.87
C ARG A 613 -1.36 -1.17 12.71
N VAL A 614 -0.24 -1.80 12.35
CA VAL A 614 0.52 -1.38 11.18
C VAL A 614 -0.21 -1.88 9.93
N ASN A 615 -0.72 -0.94 9.14
CA ASN A 615 -1.38 -1.20 7.88
C ASN A 615 -0.50 -0.70 6.73
N MET A 616 -0.62 -1.33 5.58
CA MET A 616 0.03 -0.91 4.35
C MET A 616 -1.04 -0.65 3.30
N GLU A 617 -1.36 0.62 3.13
CA GLU A 617 -2.40 1.04 2.17
C GLU A 617 -1.86 1.09 0.75
N ASP A 618 -0.62 1.55 0.61
CA ASP A 618 0.11 1.68 -0.65
C ASP A 618 1.54 1.15 -0.48
N ALA A 619 1.81 0.00 -1.09
CA ALA A 619 3.11 -0.66 -0.99
C ALA A 619 4.22 0.14 -1.67
N MET A 620 3.91 0.84 -2.77
CA MET A 620 4.89 1.65 -3.49
C MET A 620 5.29 2.89 -2.69
N ARG A 621 4.32 3.59 -2.10
CA ARG A 621 4.55 4.75 -1.23
C ARG A 621 5.31 4.35 0.04
N ALA A 622 4.99 3.20 0.62
CA ALA A 622 5.72 2.67 1.77
C ALA A 622 7.18 2.36 1.40
N ASP A 623 7.41 1.68 0.28
CA ASP A 623 8.75 1.35 -0.21
C ASP A 623 9.57 2.62 -0.49
N GLU A 624 8.98 3.62 -1.16
CA GLU A 624 9.61 4.91 -1.38
C GLU A 624 9.99 5.60 -0.07
N THR A 625 9.07 5.64 0.90
CA THR A 625 9.30 6.26 2.21
C THR A 625 10.46 5.60 2.94
N PHE A 626 10.51 4.25 2.99
CA PHE A 626 11.63 3.55 3.61
C PHE A 626 12.95 3.80 2.87
N THR A 627 12.95 3.80 1.54
CA THR A 627 14.16 4.08 0.74
C THR A 627 14.68 5.50 0.99
N ILE A 628 13.80 6.50 1.01
CA ILE A 628 14.19 7.90 1.27
C ILE A 628 14.70 8.09 2.69
N LEU A 629 13.94 7.62 3.69
CA LEU A 629 14.25 7.88 5.10
C LEU A 629 15.39 7.01 5.63
N MET A 630 15.48 5.76 5.20
CA MET A 630 16.41 4.77 5.72
C MET A 630 17.55 4.43 4.77
N GLY A 631 17.49 4.84 3.50
CA GLY A 631 18.52 4.63 2.49
C GLY A 631 19.83 5.42 2.73
N ASP A 632 20.84 5.20 1.90
CA ASP A 632 22.16 5.82 2.03
C ASP A 632 22.20 7.28 1.56
N LYS A 633 21.32 7.66 0.63
CA LYS A 633 21.33 8.99 0.03
C LYS A 633 20.79 10.04 1.00
N VAL A 634 21.58 11.09 1.22
CA VAL A 634 21.26 12.16 2.17
C VAL A 634 20.29 13.17 1.58
N GLN A 635 20.47 13.51 0.29
CA GLN A 635 19.73 14.60 -0.35
C GLN A 635 18.22 14.33 -0.42
N PRO A 636 17.72 13.15 -0.88
CA PRO A 636 16.28 12.87 -0.88
C PRO A 636 15.65 12.93 0.52
N ARG A 637 16.39 12.46 1.55
CA ARG A 637 15.94 12.52 2.94
C ARG A 637 15.84 13.94 3.44
N ARG A 638 16.80 14.79 3.11
CA ARG A 638 16.79 16.20 3.48
C ARG A 638 15.59 16.92 2.86
N GLU A 639 15.38 16.73 1.56
CA GLU A 639 14.24 17.29 0.84
C GLU A 639 12.90 16.84 1.43
N PHE A 640 12.78 15.55 1.76
CA PHE A 640 11.59 15.02 2.43
C PHE A 640 11.33 15.70 3.78
N ILE A 641 12.37 15.88 4.61
CA ILE A 641 12.27 16.55 5.92
C ILE A 641 11.86 18.02 5.73
N GLU A 642 12.47 18.74 4.79
CA GLU A 642 12.17 20.14 4.52
C GLU A 642 10.71 20.32 4.04
N GLN A 643 10.23 19.46 3.17
CA GLN A 643 8.84 19.48 2.65
C GLN A 643 7.80 19.17 3.73
N ASN A 644 8.12 18.27 4.65
CA ASN A 644 7.19 17.81 5.69
C ASN A 644 7.37 18.53 7.04
N ALA A 645 8.31 19.45 7.18
CA ALA A 645 8.62 20.16 8.43
C ALA A 645 7.39 20.90 9.02
N GLN A 646 6.49 21.38 8.17
CA GLN A 646 5.28 22.10 8.60
C GLN A 646 4.25 21.22 9.33
N TYR A 647 4.32 19.90 9.16
CA TYR A 647 3.41 18.95 9.81
C TYR A 647 3.93 18.44 11.16
N VAL A 648 5.15 18.83 11.53
CA VAL A 648 5.74 18.41 12.82
C VAL A 648 5.17 19.29 13.93
N THR A 649 4.36 18.70 14.80
CA THR A 649 3.71 19.37 15.93
C THR A 649 4.47 19.22 17.24
N ASN A 650 5.28 18.16 17.38
CA ASN A 650 6.03 17.84 18.61
C ASN A 650 7.52 17.72 18.29
N LEU A 651 8.25 18.81 18.50
CA LEU A 651 9.72 18.77 18.55
C LEU A 651 10.13 18.56 20.01
N ASP A 652 10.84 17.46 20.28
CA ASP A 652 11.51 17.26 21.57
C ASP A 652 12.80 18.11 21.56
N VAL A 653 12.67 19.38 22.00
CA VAL A 653 13.76 20.37 22.06
C VAL A 653 14.22 20.51 23.50
#